data_28621f664d5f38f0f2b5caabe56f54da
#
_entry.id   28621f664d5f38f0f2b5caabe56f54da
#
_cell.length_a   1.000
_cell.length_b   1.000
_cell.length_c   1.000
_cell.angle_alpha   90.00
_cell.angle_beta   90.00
_cell.angle_gamma   90.00
#
_symmetry.space_group_name_H-M   'P 1'
#
loop_
_entity.id
_entity.type
_entity.pdbx_description
1 polymer ?
#
loop_
_entity_poly.entity_id
_entity_poly.type
_entity_poly.pdbx_seq_one_letter_code
_entity_poly.pdbx_strand_id
1 'polypeptide(L)'
;MPLFPPSSDTRRWPDLVAEVRALLPLESPQWTDHNHSDPGIAVLEMLAWLVDTDVYRASRVTDRHRRKLLALLGVYPAGPSAARVVLSVRSGPGAPAVLPARLGFVAHGAEAATGLETVEALPLTGAAVVAAGTDDGTAGRWDHTLGWTDHTPTLLGGTAVDALGPDPRPGAALVLGLDRALPAGTTLALYLDADPDPGGDGGAGAGARAGWGGGLGRYPDPGRVGGVGASAARSAEAGSDSVDAAGDLPQGGGGFVGPVGAVGTAPHHDARTVWEAWVGGVWQPLGDVVDRTAALSRSGAVRLRIGSAGLPVEPLGAAGSRAWLRCRLDRGRPDAPPRVRRVVADAVEAVLATAAVGGYDVAPTAVLVGAAALVEGALVPLAITVDAARLVRTVRTDDPAAPVVRILRWIAPTSAAPGRLVAELVAAGVGDGAPEQTFVLPGGAIAPDGATPGPYRVWLADPAGGVEPVRLVPDLDAAGRTELHAVLDAATGTLTFGDGRAGRVPELGRTVLAAYRTTSGARGAALAPPAPVVLAPDARTRVLLGVPPAPGALTVTLVGPAVGGADAEDTAAAAARAERALWAHERLVDALAATDAHSLDELPRAAVLRLAPPERAVTLAGVERCALDTPGTRIARVRAFAETDPRLPGLVAAGCVSVVVLPTLPRGRPEPTAGLLRVVRRHLAGLRTTGTRLFVTGPRYVVVSAEVSVALLPGADPGATTAAVRAALDTFLHPITGGPHGTGWPFGRDVHRSEVLRVLDEAPGVDHVTALALRADDGPPGCAGLCVPPTALVVPGTHTVRTARAEVGR
;
A
#
# COMPACT_ATOMS: atom_id res chain seq x y z
N MET A 1 -12.24 -26.20 8.27
CA MET A 1 -13.70 -26.41 8.04
C MET A 1 -14.09 -25.55 6.84
N PRO A 2 -14.71 -26.06 5.77
CA PRO A 2 -15.04 -25.22 4.62
C PRO A 2 -16.01 -24.11 5.04
N LEU A 3 -15.81 -22.91 4.49
CA LEU A 3 -16.67 -21.74 4.76
C LEU A 3 -18.14 -21.94 4.33
N PHE A 4 -18.37 -22.92 3.47
CA PHE A 4 -19.70 -23.24 3.00
C PHE A 4 -20.21 -24.50 3.71
N PRO A 5 -21.43 -24.48 4.26
CA PRO A 5 -21.96 -25.65 4.93
C PRO A 5 -22.02 -26.85 3.97
N PRO A 6 -21.75 -28.05 4.46
CA PRO A 6 -22.07 -29.25 3.71
C PRO A 6 -23.57 -29.27 3.39
N SER A 7 -23.97 -30.10 2.42
CA SER A 7 -25.40 -30.30 2.12
C SER A 7 -26.20 -30.51 3.41
N SER A 8 -27.27 -29.76 3.61
CA SER A 8 -28.12 -29.82 4.78
C SER A 8 -28.85 -31.16 4.88
N ASP A 9 -28.99 -31.87 3.78
CA ASP A 9 -29.61 -33.19 3.68
C ASP A 9 -28.85 -34.04 2.66
N THR A 10 -28.39 -35.22 3.06
CA THR A 10 -27.64 -36.14 2.22
C THR A 10 -28.51 -37.30 1.71
N ARG A 11 -29.76 -37.39 2.16
CA ARG A 11 -30.68 -38.43 1.72
C ARG A 11 -30.98 -38.28 0.23
N ARG A 12 -31.01 -39.41 -0.45
CA ARG A 12 -31.36 -39.52 -1.86
C ARG A 12 -32.65 -40.31 -2.03
N TRP A 13 -33.17 -40.31 -3.24
CA TRP A 13 -34.39 -41.02 -3.56
C TRP A 13 -34.45 -42.48 -2.97
N PRO A 14 -33.43 -43.35 -3.07
CA PRO A 14 -33.46 -44.67 -2.46
C PRO A 14 -33.59 -44.65 -0.94
N ASP A 15 -32.97 -43.69 -0.27
CA ASP A 15 -33.02 -43.55 1.17
C ASP A 15 -34.42 -43.13 1.62
N LEU A 16 -34.99 -42.13 0.89
CA LEU A 16 -36.36 -41.67 1.14
C LEU A 16 -37.40 -42.76 0.92
N VAL A 17 -37.25 -43.55 -0.15
CA VAL A 17 -38.13 -44.70 -0.41
C VAL A 17 -38.02 -45.77 0.69
N ALA A 18 -36.79 -46.07 1.13
CA ALA A 18 -36.57 -47.05 2.22
C ALA A 18 -37.16 -46.55 3.54
N GLU A 19 -37.01 -45.24 3.85
CA GLU A 19 -37.60 -44.63 5.05
C GLU A 19 -39.14 -44.69 5.02
N VAL A 20 -39.77 -44.31 3.89
CA VAL A 20 -41.23 -44.38 3.72
C VAL A 20 -41.75 -45.83 3.84
N ARG A 21 -41.07 -46.76 3.20
CA ARG A 21 -41.46 -48.20 3.31
C ARG A 21 -41.34 -48.76 4.72
N ALA A 22 -40.38 -48.30 5.50
CA ALA A 22 -40.21 -48.70 6.90
C ALA A 22 -41.33 -48.14 7.81
N LEU A 23 -41.90 -46.95 7.43
CA LEU A 23 -42.99 -46.32 8.17
C LEU A 23 -44.38 -46.90 7.84
N LEU A 24 -44.56 -47.42 6.64
CA LEU A 24 -45.88 -47.96 6.19
C LEU A 24 -46.52 -48.92 7.16
N PRO A 25 -45.86 -49.97 7.68
CA PRO A 25 -46.49 -50.92 8.64
C PRO A 25 -46.85 -50.23 9.95
N LEU A 26 -46.22 -49.16 10.34
CA LEU A 26 -46.48 -48.41 11.57
C LEU A 26 -47.63 -47.43 11.43
N GLU A 27 -47.65 -46.70 10.33
CA GLU A 27 -48.61 -45.60 10.07
C GLU A 27 -49.88 -46.09 9.39
N SER A 28 -49.83 -47.20 8.63
CA SER A 28 -50.93 -47.73 7.83
C SER A 28 -50.96 -49.30 7.89
N PRO A 29 -51.15 -49.93 9.03
CA PRO A 29 -51.11 -51.42 9.19
C PRO A 29 -52.11 -52.18 8.35
N GLN A 30 -53.12 -51.51 7.79
CA GLN A 30 -54.11 -52.06 6.89
C GLN A 30 -53.63 -52.22 5.47
N TRP A 31 -52.56 -51.53 5.10
CA TRP A 31 -51.93 -51.59 3.77
C TRP A 31 -50.86 -52.68 3.76
N THR A 32 -51.25 -53.85 3.20
CA THR A 32 -50.42 -55.06 3.27
C THR A 32 -49.64 -55.37 1.99
N ASP A 33 -49.99 -54.75 0.84
CA ASP A 33 -49.25 -54.94 -0.40
C ASP A 33 -48.25 -53.84 -0.56
N HIS A 34 -46.95 -54.13 -0.35
CA HIS A 34 -45.83 -53.23 -0.47
C HIS A 34 -45.02 -53.48 -1.73
N ASN A 35 -45.56 -54.16 -2.75
CA ASN A 35 -44.87 -54.45 -3.99
C ASN A 35 -44.81 -53.22 -4.90
N HIS A 36 -43.82 -53.16 -5.81
CA HIS A 36 -43.70 -52.10 -6.80
C HIS A 36 -44.88 -51.98 -7.76
N SER A 37 -45.71 -53.05 -7.87
CA SER A 37 -46.93 -53.05 -8.72
C SER A 37 -48.11 -52.38 -8.02
N ASP A 38 -48.04 -52.11 -6.72
CA ASP A 38 -49.08 -51.40 -6.00
C ASP A 38 -49.15 -49.95 -6.40
N PRO A 39 -50.29 -49.40 -6.82
CA PRO A 39 -50.38 -47.97 -7.25
C PRO A 39 -50.04 -46.99 -6.14
N GLY A 40 -50.27 -47.32 -4.88
CA GLY A 40 -49.94 -46.48 -3.74
C GLY A 40 -48.44 -46.38 -3.52
N ILE A 41 -47.75 -47.54 -3.65
CA ILE A 41 -46.29 -47.56 -3.60
C ILE A 41 -45.69 -46.73 -4.73
N ALA A 42 -46.20 -46.84 -5.96
CA ALA A 42 -45.76 -46.05 -7.06
C ALA A 42 -45.91 -44.53 -6.82
N VAL A 43 -47.03 -44.11 -6.19
CA VAL A 43 -47.26 -42.70 -5.80
C VAL A 43 -46.25 -42.25 -4.73
N LEU A 44 -45.96 -43.07 -3.73
CA LEU A 44 -44.99 -42.79 -2.69
C LEU A 44 -43.57 -42.66 -3.24
N GLU A 45 -43.18 -43.54 -4.17
CA GLU A 45 -41.91 -43.46 -4.87
C GLU A 45 -41.80 -42.20 -5.73
N MET A 46 -42.88 -41.79 -6.39
CA MET A 46 -42.93 -40.51 -7.13
C MET A 46 -42.81 -39.30 -6.18
N LEU A 47 -43.48 -39.32 -5.02
CA LEU A 47 -43.34 -38.27 -4.03
C LEU A 47 -41.90 -38.19 -3.45
N ALA A 48 -41.30 -39.36 -3.16
CA ALA A 48 -39.90 -39.43 -2.76
C ALA A 48 -38.96 -38.86 -3.80
N TRP A 49 -39.22 -39.06 -5.11
CA TRP A 49 -38.47 -38.45 -6.19
C TRP A 49 -38.65 -36.94 -6.25
N LEU A 50 -39.83 -36.42 -6.02
CA LEU A 50 -40.09 -34.98 -5.93
C LEU A 50 -39.32 -34.38 -4.75
N VAL A 51 -39.34 -35.03 -3.56
CA VAL A 51 -38.59 -34.59 -2.39
C VAL A 51 -37.09 -34.58 -2.69
N ASP A 52 -36.54 -35.63 -3.32
CA ASP A 52 -35.12 -35.68 -3.71
C ASP A 52 -34.77 -34.53 -4.67
N THR A 53 -35.67 -34.22 -5.59
CA THR A 53 -35.49 -33.08 -6.51
C THR A 53 -35.44 -31.75 -5.75
N ASP A 54 -36.34 -31.57 -4.76
CA ASP A 54 -36.39 -30.35 -3.95
C ASP A 54 -35.19 -30.24 -2.99
N VAL A 55 -34.77 -31.36 -2.39
CA VAL A 55 -33.52 -31.45 -1.59
C VAL A 55 -32.30 -31.06 -2.48
N TYR A 56 -32.23 -31.61 -3.70
CA TYR A 56 -31.19 -31.25 -4.66
C TYR A 56 -31.23 -29.77 -4.99
N ARG A 57 -32.38 -29.18 -5.28
CA ARG A 57 -32.51 -27.73 -5.55
C ARG A 57 -32.13 -26.89 -4.34
N ALA A 58 -32.57 -27.26 -3.14
CA ALA A 58 -32.26 -26.59 -1.90
C ALA A 58 -30.74 -26.65 -1.56
N SER A 59 -30.09 -27.76 -1.92
CA SER A 59 -28.66 -27.94 -1.68
C SER A 59 -27.76 -27.15 -2.64
N ARG A 60 -28.31 -26.61 -3.74
CA ARG A 60 -27.54 -25.80 -4.70
C ARG A 60 -27.26 -24.41 -4.15
N VAL A 61 -26.10 -24.24 -3.55
CA VAL A 61 -25.58 -22.93 -3.14
C VAL A 61 -25.10 -22.20 -4.38
N THR A 62 -25.86 -21.20 -4.85
CA THR A 62 -25.48 -20.35 -5.97
C THR A 62 -24.40 -19.35 -5.56
N ASP A 63 -23.71 -18.74 -6.51
CA ASP A 63 -22.74 -17.68 -6.22
C ASP A 63 -23.37 -16.46 -5.51
N ARG A 64 -24.65 -16.17 -5.76
CA ARG A 64 -25.41 -15.16 -5.00
C ARG A 64 -25.48 -15.51 -3.52
N HIS A 65 -25.80 -16.78 -3.16
CA HIS A 65 -25.81 -17.23 -1.77
C HIS A 65 -24.41 -17.16 -1.14
N ARG A 66 -23.39 -17.59 -1.86
CA ARG A 66 -22.00 -17.54 -1.40
C ARG A 66 -21.56 -16.11 -1.11
N ARG A 67 -21.86 -15.16 -2.01
CA ARG A 67 -21.60 -13.73 -1.81
C ARG A 67 -22.29 -13.20 -0.56
N LYS A 68 -23.53 -13.59 -0.30
CA LYS A 68 -24.26 -13.19 0.90
C LYS A 68 -23.65 -13.77 2.18
N LEU A 69 -23.24 -15.03 2.17
CA LEU A 69 -22.55 -15.65 3.31
C LEU A 69 -21.20 -14.94 3.59
N LEU A 70 -20.44 -14.60 2.56
CA LEU A 70 -19.20 -13.83 2.70
C LEU A 70 -19.49 -12.42 3.24
N ALA A 71 -20.57 -11.78 2.77
CA ALA A 71 -20.98 -10.45 3.25
C ALA A 71 -21.32 -10.45 4.75
N LEU A 72 -21.89 -11.54 5.31
CA LEU A 72 -22.09 -11.68 6.75
C LEU A 72 -20.77 -11.66 7.53
N LEU A 73 -19.68 -12.10 6.92
CA LEU A 73 -18.33 -12.02 7.48
C LEU A 73 -17.66 -10.67 7.18
N GLY A 74 -18.34 -9.73 6.53
CA GLY A 74 -17.78 -8.46 6.07
C GLY A 74 -16.81 -8.61 4.90
N VAL A 75 -16.82 -9.74 4.19
CA VAL A 75 -15.95 -10.03 3.05
C VAL A 75 -16.71 -9.82 1.76
N TYR A 76 -16.22 -8.92 0.93
CA TYR A 76 -16.71 -8.68 -0.42
C TYR A 76 -15.62 -9.01 -1.44
N PRO A 77 -15.94 -9.61 -2.60
CA PRO A 77 -14.97 -9.78 -3.66
C PRO A 77 -14.32 -8.45 -4.03
N ALA A 78 -13.00 -8.42 -4.13
CA ALA A 78 -12.27 -7.23 -4.51
C ALA A 78 -12.53 -6.91 -5.99
N GLY A 79 -12.79 -5.64 -6.31
CA GLY A 79 -12.88 -5.18 -7.69
C GLY A 79 -11.52 -5.21 -8.39
N PRO A 80 -11.48 -5.08 -9.72
CA PRO A 80 -10.25 -5.03 -10.48
C PRO A 80 -9.44 -3.79 -10.09
N SER A 81 -8.13 -3.88 -10.07
CA SER A 81 -7.23 -2.75 -9.80
C SER A 81 -6.44 -2.37 -11.05
N ALA A 82 -6.22 -1.07 -11.24
CA ALA A 82 -5.39 -0.57 -12.31
C ALA A 82 -3.91 -0.62 -11.91
N ALA A 83 -3.08 -1.14 -12.79
CA ALA A 83 -1.64 -1.07 -12.62
C ALA A 83 -1.13 0.37 -12.73
N ARG A 84 0.00 0.65 -12.10
CA ARG A 84 0.69 1.93 -12.15
C ARG A 84 2.09 1.76 -12.69
N VAL A 85 2.56 2.78 -13.38
CA VAL A 85 3.90 2.81 -13.95
C VAL A 85 4.44 4.22 -13.88
N VAL A 86 5.74 4.38 -13.91
CA VAL A 86 6.39 5.68 -14.02
C VAL A 86 6.91 5.86 -15.43
N LEU A 87 6.55 6.98 -16.04
CA LEU A 87 7.00 7.41 -17.36
C LEU A 87 8.13 8.43 -17.21
N SER A 88 9.21 8.24 -17.90
CA SER A 88 10.24 9.25 -18.15
C SER A 88 10.00 9.85 -19.52
N VAL A 89 9.97 11.17 -19.59
CA VAL A 89 9.69 11.91 -20.83
C VAL A 89 10.89 12.74 -21.21
N ARG A 90 11.49 12.46 -22.33
CA ARG A 90 12.52 13.32 -22.94
C ARG A 90 11.89 14.23 -23.96
N SER A 91 12.09 15.53 -23.79
CA SER A 91 11.59 16.56 -24.69
C SER A 91 12.62 16.92 -25.75
N GLY A 92 12.19 16.95 -27.03
CA GLY A 92 12.94 17.47 -28.18
C GLY A 92 12.37 18.81 -28.66
N PRO A 93 12.89 19.34 -29.75
CA PRO A 93 12.38 20.57 -30.37
C PRO A 93 10.87 20.48 -30.67
N GLY A 94 10.10 21.48 -30.28
CA GLY A 94 8.64 21.48 -30.48
C GLY A 94 7.84 20.71 -29.46
N ALA A 95 8.47 20.23 -28.35
CA ALA A 95 7.75 19.67 -27.23
C ALA A 95 6.99 20.76 -26.46
N PRO A 96 5.82 20.44 -25.87
CA PRO A 96 5.11 21.37 -24.99
C PRO A 96 5.93 21.61 -23.71
N ALA A 97 5.81 22.79 -23.13
CA ALA A 97 6.49 23.10 -21.86
C ALA A 97 5.95 22.28 -20.66
N VAL A 98 4.69 21.87 -20.74
CA VAL A 98 4.00 21.07 -19.70
C VAL A 98 3.14 20.02 -20.36
N LEU A 99 3.25 18.77 -19.91
CA LEU A 99 2.27 17.74 -20.21
C LEU A 99 1.12 17.84 -19.20
N PRO A 100 -0.12 17.94 -19.65
CA PRO A 100 -1.27 18.05 -18.75
C PRO A 100 -1.50 16.75 -17.99
N ALA A 101 -2.17 16.82 -16.83
CA ALA A 101 -2.66 15.67 -16.12
C ALA A 101 -3.69 14.91 -16.98
N ARG A 102 -3.78 13.60 -16.79
CA ARG A 102 -4.69 12.72 -17.52
C ARG A 102 -4.44 12.67 -19.04
N LEU A 103 -3.22 12.98 -19.45
CA LEU A 103 -2.80 12.79 -20.84
C LEU A 103 -2.70 11.30 -21.17
N GLY A 104 -3.33 10.91 -22.27
CA GLY A 104 -3.38 9.51 -22.71
C GLY A 104 -2.11 9.08 -23.44
N PHE A 105 -1.63 7.91 -23.11
CA PHE A 105 -0.57 7.21 -23.82
C PHE A 105 -1.02 5.78 -24.15
N VAL A 106 -0.33 5.16 -25.07
CA VAL A 106 -0.48 3.75 -25.41
C VAL A 106 0.88 3.09 -25.29
N ALA A 107 0.97 2.10 -24.43
CA ALA A 107 2.15 1.24 -24.33
C ALA A 107 1.92 -0.05 -25.11
N HIS A 108 2.88 -0.43 -25.92
CA HIS A 108 2.84 -1.64 -26.72
C HIS A 108 3.63 -2.74 -25.99
N GLY A 109 2.91 -3.51 -25.14
CA GLY A 109 3.44 -4.71 -24.49
C GLY A 109 3.52 -5.89 -25.46
N ALA A 110 4.06 -7.01 -24.96
CA ALA A 110 4.25 -8.23 -25.77
C ALA A 110 2.93 -8.84 -26.31
N GLU A 111 1.84 -8.69 -25.55
CA GLU A 111 0.56 -9.32 -25.87
C GLU A 111 -0.47 -8.35 -26.48
N ALA A 112 -0.50 -7.10 -26.01
CA ALA A 112 -1.49 -6.12 -26.47
C ALA A 112 -1.05 -4.69 -26.18
N ALA A 113 -1.63 -3.75 -26.95
CA ALA A 113 -1.54 -2.33 -26.67
C ALA A 113 -2.41 -1.97 -25.44
N THR A 114 -1.82 -1.28 -24.49
CA THR A 114 -2.49 -0.91 -23.24
C THR A 114 -2.53 0.61 -23.11
N GLY A 115 -3.72 1.17 -22.88
CA GLY A 115 -3.92 2.58 -22.60
C GLY A 115 -3.51 2.93 -21.19
N LEU A 116 -2.88 4.09 -21.03
CA LEU A 116 -2.49 4.64 -19.74
C LEU A 116 -2.65 6.15 -19.72
N GLU A 117 -2.81 6.73 -18.52
CA GLU A 117 -3.02 8.16 -18.33
C GLU A 117 -2.09 8.69 -17.25
N THR A 118 -1.50 9.88 -17.48
CA THR A 118 -0.71 10.57 -16.46
C THR A 118 -1.59 10.96 -15.26
N VAL A 119 -1.06 10.75 -14.06
CA VAL A 119 -1.79 11.08 -12.81
C VAL A 119 -1.83 12.60 -12.60
N GLU A 120 -0.72 13.29 -12.91
CA GLU A 120 -0.57 14.72 -12.70
C GLU A 120 0.11 15.40 -13.89
N ALA A 121 0.08 16.75 -13.92
CA ALA A 121 0.78 17.50 -14.94
C ALA A 121 2.29 17.42 -14.74
N LEU A 122 3.04 17.31 -15.84
CA LEU A 122 4.50 17.20 -15.85
C LEU A 122 5.11 18.41 -16.57
N PRO A 123 5.76 19.33 -15.85
CA PRO A 123 6.64 20.32 -16.47
C PRO A 123 7.84 19.61 -17.11
N LEU A 124 8.17 19.95 -18.35
CA LEU A 124 9.29 19.38 -19.08
C LEU A 124 10.47 20.34 -19.07
N THR A 125 11.58 19.90 -18.52
CA THR A 125 12.83 20.67 -18.47
C THR A 125 13.87 20.20 -19.50
N GLY A 126 13.70 18.99 -19.97
CA GLY A 126 14.66 18.29 -20.82
C GLY A 126 15.97 17.93 -20.10
N ALA A 127 16.01 18.12 -18.78
CA ALA A 127 17.18 17.78 -17.97
C ALA A 127 17.25 16.27 -17.71
N ALA A 128 18.44 15.74 -17.60
CA ALA A 128 18.71 14.38 -17.20
C ALA A 128 19.65 14.33 -15.98
N VAL A 129 19.41 13.38 -15.08
CA VAL A 129 20.37 13.08 -13.99
C VAL A 129 21.52 12.29 -14.60
N VAL A 130 22.73 12.84 -14.52
CA VAL A 130 23.96 12.27 -15.13
C VAL A 130 25.04 11.98 -14.10
N ALA A 131 24.86 12.43 -12.86
CA ALA A 131 25.76 12.13 -11.75
C ALA A 131 24.94 11.99 -10.46
N ALA A 132 25.36 11.10 -9.58
CA ALA A 132 24.77 10.90 -8.28
C ALA A 132 25.82 10.43 -7.28
N GLY A 133 25.70 10.90 -6.03
CA GLY A 133 26.58 10.47 -4.95
C GLY A 133 26.00 10.78 -3.60
N THR A 134 26.66 10.32 -2.55
CA THR A 134 26.27 10.57 -1.15
C THR A 134 27.36 11.30 -0.40
N ASP A 135 26.93 12.16 0.54
CA ASP A 135 27.75 12.79 1.56
C ASP A 135 27.27 12.32 2.92
N ASP A 136 28.17 11.82 3.74
CA ASP A 136 27.84 11.28 5.08
C ASP A 136 27.62 12.37 6.14
N GLY A 137 27.86 13.64 5.80
CA GLY A 137 27.67 14.78 6.69
C GLY A 137 28.77 14.92 7.77
N THR A 138 29.82 14.10 7.74
CA THR A 138 30.86 14.11 8.77
C THR A 138 31.83 15.28 8.62
N ALA A 139 31.98 15.83 7.42
CA ALA A 139 32.97 16.88 7.13
C ALA A 139 32.53 18.30 7.49
N GLY A 140 31.32 18.53 8.00
CA GLY A 140 30.81 19.85 8.39
C GLY A 140 30.84 20.93 7.30
N ARG A 141 31.59 20.72 6.27
CA ARG A 141 31.72 21.49 5.07
C ARG A 141 31.85 20.54 3.89
N TRP A 142 31.19 20.82 2.77
CA TRP A 142 31.39 20.05 1.57
C TRP A 142 32.82 20.10 1.16
N ASP A 143 33.59 19.06 1.44
CA ASP A 143 34.93 18.85 0.97
C ASP A 143 34.98 17.54 0.17
N HIS A 144 35.32 17.64 -1.11
CA HIS A 144 35.30 16.53 -2.06
C HIS A 144 36.25 15.39 -1.72
N THR A 145 37.06 15.54 -0.71
CA THR A 145 38.05 14.54 -0.31
C THR A 145 37.62 13.70 0.89
N LEU A 146 36.61 14.15 1.65
CA LEU A 146 36.19 13.52 2.89
C LEU A 146 34.66 13.44 2.92
N GLY A 147 34.08 12.30 2.58
CA GLY A 147 32.66 12.02 2.72
C GLY A 147 31.85 11.84 1.44
N TRP A 148 32.42 12.25 0.27
CA TRP A 148 31.78 12.02 -1.00
C TRP A 148 32.01 10.60 -1.51
N THR A 149 30.93 9.88 -1.75
CA THR A 149 30.95 8.57 -2.44
C THR A 149 30.19 8.68 -3.75
N ASP A 150 30.87 8.41 -4.87
CA ASP A 150 30.23 8.41 -6.20
C ASP A 150 29.40 7.12 -6.38
N HIS A 151 28.12 7.31 -6.61
CA HIS A 151 27.17 6.25 -6.89
C HIS A 151 26.58 6.34 -8.30
N THR A 152 27.16 7.15 -9.17
CA THR A 152 26.65 7.36 -10.53
C THR A 152 26.42 6.07 -11.29
N PRO A 153 27.41 5.13 -11.41
CA PRO A 153 27.19 3.89 -12.15
C PRO A 153 26.11 3.02 -11.52
N THR A 154 26.07 2.96 -10.19
CA THR A 154 25.15 2.11 -9.40
C THR A 154 23.72 2.58 -9.54
N LEU A 155 23.48 3.88 -9.33
CA LEU A 155 22.14 4.49 -9.38
C LEU A 155 21.60 4.56 -10.80
N LEU A 156 22.43 4.91 -11.80
CA LEU A 156 22.02 4.87 -13.20
C LEU A 156 21.82 3.44 -13.72
N GLY A 157 22.52 2.46 -13.15
CA GLY A 157 22.34 1.03 -13.40
C GLY A 157 21.10 0.42 -12.70
N GLY A 158 20.43 1.16 -11.86
CA GLY A 158 19.21 0.70 -11.15
C GLY A 158 19.47 -0.16 -9.91
N THR A 159 20.70 -0.12 -9.37
CA THR A 159 21.05 -0.79 -8.11
C THR A 159 20.83 0.16 -6.93
N ALA A 160 20.25 -0.35 -5.85
CA ALA A 160 19.92 0.46 -4.68
C ALA A 160 21.17 0.88 -3.89
N VAL A 161 21.20 2.16 -3.49
CA VAL A 161 22.23 2.75 -2.64
C VAL A 161 21.61 3.37 -1.40
N ASP A 162 22.35 3.42 -0.30
CA ASP A 162 21.94 4.12 0.91
C ASP A 162 22.06 5.63 0.67
N ALA A 163 20.93 6.26 0.35
CA ALA A 163 20.86 7.64 -0.16
C ALA A 163 21.40 8.70 0.82
N LEU A 164 21.40 8.40 2.12
CA LEU A 164 21.95 9.26 3.18
C LEU A 164 23.11 8.55 3.92
N GLY A 165 23.77 7.62 3.25
CA GLY A 165 24.76 6.75 3.89
C GLY A 165 24.16 5.67 4.77
N PRO A 166 24.99 4.71 5.26
CA PRO A 166 24.52 3.55 6.04
C PRO A 166 24.03 3.94 7.43
N ASP A 167 24.54 5.01 8.04
CA ASP A 167 24.10 5.57 9.35
C ASP A 167 23.68 7.03 9.20
N PRO A 168 22.45 7.31 8.75
CA PRO A 168 22.01 8.67 8.44
C PRO A 168 22.09 9.61 9.65
N ARG A 169 22.78 10.74 9.50
CA ARG A 169 22.94 11.81 10.49
C ARG A 169 22.53 13.14 9.88
N PRO A 170 22.09 14.12 10.68
CA PRO A 170 21.93 15.49 10.18
C PRO A 170 23.19 15.98 9.48
N GLY A 171 23.03 16.50 8.27
CA GLY A 171 24.11 16.84 7.37
C GLY A 171 24.32 15.87 6.21
N ALA A 172 24.02 14.59 6.37
CA ALA A 172 24.09 13.59 5.31
C ALA A 172 23.18 13.95 4.13
N ALA A 173 23.60 13.71 2.90
CA ALA A 173 22.89 14.15 1.71
C ALA A 173 23.04 13.19 0.52
N LEU A 174 21.96 13.08 -0.25
CA LEU A 174 21.98 12.60 -1.63
C LEU A 174 22.25 13.77 -2.56
N VAL A 175 23.25 13.69 -3.39
CA VAL A 175 23.66 14.74 -4.33
C VAL A 175 23.44 14.26 -5.76
N LEU A 176 22.85 15.12 -6.59
CA LEU A 176 22.46 14.84 -7.96
C LEU A 176 23.05 15.90 -8.91
N GLY A 177 23.64 15.46 -10.00
CA GLY A 177 24.12 16.33 -11.06
C GLY A 177 23.27 16.22 -12.32
N LEU A 178 22.76 17.33 -12.82
CA LEU A 178 22.02 17.43 -14.08
C LEU A 178 22.93 17.80 -15.24
N ASP A 179 22.54 17.37 -16.44
CA ASP A 179 23.30 17.59 -17.68
C ASP A 179 23.28 19.05 -18.20
N ARG A 180 22.37 19.88 -17.67
CA ARG A 180 22.16 21.27 -18.12
C ARG A 180 21.73 22.21 -17.01
N ALA A 181 21.95 23.50 -17.23
CA ALA A 181 21.41 24.56 -16.39
C ALA A 181 19.88 24.66 -16.51
N LEU A 182 19.23 25.08 -15.42
CA LEU A 182 17.80 25.38 -15.41
C LEU A 182 17.56 26.86 -15.12
N PRO A 183 16.73 27.57 -15.94
CA PRO A 183 16.36 28.94 -15.69
C PRO A 183 15.65 29.15 -14.35
N ALA A 184 15.70 30.36 -13.82
CA ALA A 184 14.92 30.78 -12.68
C ALA A 184 13.42 30.55 -12.90
N GLY A 185 12.74 30.13 -11.85
CA GLY A 185 11.29 29.87 -11.89
C GLY A 185 10.88 28.55 -12.58
N THR A 186 11.83 27.82 -13.16
CA THR A 186 11.56 26.47 -13.71
C THR A 186 11.17 25.51 -12.61
N THR A 187 10.17 24.65 -12.88
CA THR A 187 9.83 23.52 -12.00
C THR A 187 10.44 22.24 -12.55
N LEU A 188 11.35 21.64 -11.81
CA LEU A 188 11.93 20.34 -12.10
C LEU A 188 11.10 19.24 -11.41
N ALA A 189 10.68 18.24 -12.16
CA ALA A 189 10.04 17.06 -11.65
C ALA A 189 11.02 15.88 -11.61
N LEU A 190 11.31 15.37 -10.43
CA LEU A 190 12.09 14.15 -10.22
C LEU A 190 11.18 13.02 -9.76
N TYR A 191 11.51 11.80 -10.10
CA TYR A 191 10.96 10.61 -9.48
C TYR A 191 12.10 9.81 -8.85
N LEU A 192 11.93 9.49 -7.58
CA LEU A 192 12.85 8.64 -6.83
C LEU A 192 12.20 7.30 -6.58
N ASP A 193 12.87 6.24 -7.00
CA ASP A 193 12.47 4.86 -6.76
C ASP A 193 13.19 4.33 -5.53
N ALA A 194 12.49 4.28 -4.40
CA ALA A 194 13.03 3.76 -3.15
C ALA A 194 12.92 2.23 -3.11
N ASP A 195 13.94 1.59 -2.58
CA ASP A 195 13.94 0.15 -2.34
C ASP A 195 13.24 -0.16 -1.01
N PRO A 196 12.07 -0.80 -1.00
CA PRO A 196 11.33 -1.05 0.22
C PRO A 196 11.92 -2.17 1.08
N ASP A 197 12.79 -3.02 0.52
CA ASP A 197 13.29 -4.21 1.24
C ASP A 197 14.80 -4.39 1.09
N PRO A 198 15.61 -4.06 2.12
CA PRO A 198 17.06 -4.27 2.08
C PRO A 198 17.49 -5.75 2.17
N GLY A 199 16.57 -6.69 2.35
CA GLY A 199 16.87 -8.13 2.52
C GLY A 199 16.31 -9.04 1.42
N GLY A 200 15.72 -8.47 0.36
CA GLY A 200 15.22 -9.24 -0.77
C GLY A 200 16.30 -9.41 -1.85
N ASP A 201 17.03 -10.53 -1.84
CA ASP A 201 17.77 -10.96 -3.01
C ASP A 201 16.87 -10.94 -4.24
N GLY A 202 17.37 -10.36 -5.35
CA GLY A 202 16.64 -10.09 -6.58
C GLY A 202 16.12 -11.33 -7.32
N GLY A 203 15.16 -12.02 -6.74
CA GLY A 203 14.42 -13.15 -7.29
C GLY A 203 12.93 -12.83 -7.35
N ALA A 204 12.43 -12.62 -8.55
CA ALA A 204 11.06 -12.79 -9.07
C ALA A 204 9.89 -12.90 -8.04
N GLY A 205 9.71 -11.90 -7.15
CA GLY A 205 8.65 -11.93 -6.13
C GLY A 205 8.10 -10.56 -5.76
N ALA A 206 8.64 -9.47 -6.29
CA ALA A 206 8.24 -8.10 -5.93
C ALA A 206 6.84 -7.69 -6.43
N GLY A 207 6.20 -8.48 -7.29
CA GLY A 207 4.87 -8.18 -7.83
C GLY A 207 3.70 -8.38 -6.85
N ALA A 208 3.90 -9.12 -5.76
CA ALA A 208 2.79 -9.53 -4.88
C ALA A 208 2.60 -8.66 -3.62
N ARG A 209 3.52 -7.75 -3.30
CA ARG A 209 3.47 -6.98 -2.04
C ARG A 209 2.83 -5.60 -2.12
N ALA A 210 2.67 -5.03 -3.29
CA ALA A 210 2.01 -3.71 -3.45
C ALA A 210 0.48 -3.78 -3.44
N GLY A 211 -0.14 -4.96 -3.43
CA GLY A 211 -1.58 -5.17 -3.60
C GLY A 211 -2.36 -5.56 -2.33
N TRP A 212 -1.74 -5.76 -1.18
CA TRP A 212 -2.42 -6.33 0.00
C TRP A 212 -2.72 -5.34 1.11
N GLY A 213 -2.58 -4.04 0.85
CA GLY A 213 -3.09 -2.97 1.71
C GLY A 213 -4.56 -2.64 1.44
N GLY A 214 -5.33 -3.55 0.87
CA GLY A 214 -6.78 -3.50 0.85
C GLY A 214 -7.30 -3.77 2.25
N GLY A 215 -7.17 -2.79 3.15
CA GLY A 215 -8.00 -2.75 4.33
C GLY A 215 -9.44 -2.85 3.83
N LEU A 216 -10.19 -3.74 4.43
CA LEU A 216 -11.65 -3.78 4.34
C LEU A 216 -12.11 -2.33 4.40
N GLY A 217 -12.56 -1.79 3.25
CA GLY A 217 -13.09 -0.44 3.20
C GLY A 217 -14.13 -0.33 4.29
N ARG A 218 -13.82 0.39 5.35
CA ARG A 218 -14.85 0.79 6.31
C ARG A 218 -15.80 1.68 5.52
N TYR A 219 -16.90 1.09 5.09
CA TYR A 219 -18.07 1.88 4.78
C TYR A 219 -18.39 2.71 6.04
N PRO A 220 -18.66 4.02 5.91
CA PRO A 220 -19.10 4.81 7.05
C PRO A 220 -20.32 4.12 7.64
N ASP A 221 -20.29 3.92 8.94
CA ASP A 221 -21.39 3.43 9.78
C ASP A 221 -22.70 4.17 9.41
N PRO A 222 -23.73 3.49 8.92
CA PRO A 222 -25.01 4.14 8.56
C PRO A 222 -25.81 4.63 9.77
N GLY A 223 -25.31 4.56 11.00
CA GLY A 223 -26.02 4.80 12.25
C GLY A 223 -25.85 6.17 12.89
N ARG A 224 -25.24 7.18 12.27
CA ARG A 224 -25.20 8.55 12.80
C ARG A 224 -25.93 9.57 11.95
N VAL A 225 -27.24 9.49 11.99
CA VAL A 225 -28.11 10.63 11.68
C VAL A 225 -28.14 11.56 12.90
N GLY A 226 -27.75 12.81 12.70
CA GLY A 226 -27.68 13.82 13.75
C GLY A 226 -29.02 14.09 14.42
N GLY A 227 -29.05 13.90 15.72
CA GLY A 227 -30.08 14.45 16.60
C GLY A 227 -29.65 15.83 17.09
N VAL A 228 -30.45 16.82 16.72
CA VAL A 228 -30.35 18.20 17.20
C VAL A 228 -30.88 18.26 18.63
N GLY A 229 -30.09 18.84 19.54
CA GLY A 229 -30.53 19.64 20.66
C GLY A 229 -31.07 18.93 21.89
N ALA A 230 -30.38 19.09 22.99
CA ALA A 230 -30.86 19.72 24.19
C ALA A 230 -29.82 19.79 25.30
N SER A 231 -29.73 20.93 25.87
CA SER A 231 -28.88 21.40 26.95
C SER A 231 -29.16 20.70 28.29
N ALA A 232 -28.14 20.70 29.10
CA ALA A 232 -28.11 21.05 30.53
C ALA A 232 -27.60 19.94 31.49
N ALA A 233 -26.65 20.41 32.27
CA ALA A 233 -26.41 20.26 33.70
C ALA A 233 -25.54 19.10 34.21
N ARG A 234 -24.29 19.50 34.51
CA ARG A 234 -23.55 19.36 35.81
C ARG A 234 -23.53 18.00 36.51
N SER A 235 -22.35 17.49 36.66
CA SER A 235 -21.63 17.62 37.95
C SER A 235 -20.24 16.98 37.88
N ALA A 236 -19.37 17.59 38.67
CA ALA A 236 -17.94 17.35 38.81
C ALA A 236 -17.67 16.04 39.55
N GLU A 237 -16.51 15.45 39.23
CA GLU A 237 -15.41 15.16 40.20
C GLU A 237 -14.22 14.55 39.46
N ALA A 238 -13.17 15.27 39.50
CA ALA A 238 -11.84 15.05 40.05
C ALA A 238 -11.00 13.92 39.44
N GLY A 239 -9.98 14.34 38.74
CA GLY A 239 -8.60 13.99 39.10
C GLY A 239 -7.92 12.99 38.19
N SER A 240 -7.11 13.44 37.24
CA SER A 240 -5.66 13.34 37.22
C SER A 240 -5.09 13.36 35.82
N ASP A 241 -4.29 14.35 35.61
CA ASP A 241 -3.17 14.48 34.66
C ASP A 241 -3.22 13.76 33.33
N SER A 242 -3.81 14.44 32.37
CA SER A 242 -3.52 14.28 30.94
C SER A 242 -2.58 15.41 30.53
N VAL A 243 -1.34 15.09 30.27
CA VAL A 243 -0.44 15.98 29.53
C VAL A 243 -0.76 15.80 28.05
N ASP A 244 -1.82 16.45 27.60
CA ASP A 244 -2.09 16.69 26.19
C ASP A 244 -1.32 17.95 25.76
N ALA A 245 -0.12 17.74 25.24
CA ALA A 245 0.52 18.75 24.42
C ALA A 245 -0.13 18.70 23.03
N ALA A 246 -1.28 19.33 22.89
CA ALA A 246 -1.83 19.74 21.61
C ALA A 246 -0.98 20.90 21.08
N GLY A 247 0.05 20.58 20.30
CA GLY A 247 0.76 21.56 19.48
C GLY A 247 -0.04 21.85 18.24
N ASP A 248 -0.50 23.07 18.13
CA ASP A 248 -1.18 23.67 16.98
C ASP A 248 -0.52 23.28 15.65
N LEU A 249 -1.29 22.64 14.80
CA LEU A 249 -0.99 22.55 13.38
C LEU A 249 -1.49 23.84 12.71
N PRO A 250 -0.69 24.56 11.94
CA PRO A 250 -1.15 25.72 11.21
C PRO A 250 -2.21 25.29 10.18
N GLN A 251 -3.41 25.85 10.33
CA GLN A 251 -4.44 25.84 9.31
C GLN A 251 -3.99 26.80 8.21
N GLY A 252 -3.72 26.27 7.06
CA GLY A 252 -3.34 27.07 5.88
C GLY A 252 -3.27 26.25 4.61
N GLY A 253 -4.34 26.31 3.81
CA GLY A 253 -4.27 26.15 2.36
C GLY A 253 -4.52 24.78 1.78
N GLY A 254 -5.68 24.64 1.13
CA GLY A 254 -5.93 23.79 -0.03
C GLY A 254 -5.64 22.28 0.12
N GLY A 255 -6.56 21.52 0.70
CA GLY A 255 -6.46 20.07 0.77
C GLY A 255 -6.54 19.42 -0.61
N PHE A 256 -5.41 19.01 -1.16
CA PHE A 256 -5.37 17.95 -2.15
C PHE A 256 -5.53 16.61 -1.42
N VAL A 257 -6.71 16.03 -1.55
CA VAL A 257 -6.94 14.62 -1.21
C VAL A 257 -6.12 13.80 -2.21
N GLY A 258 -4.98 13.28 -1.79
CA GLY A 258 -4.19 12.33 -2.58
C GLY A 258 -4.99 11.04 -2.78
N PRO A 259 -4.75 10.30 -3.86
CA PRO A 259 -5.51 9.10 -4.18
C PRO A 259 -5.40 8.06 -3.07
N VAL A 260 -6.56 7.54 -2.65
CA VAL A 260 -6.72 6.43 -1.70
C VAL A 260 -6.28 5.12 -2.37
N GLY A 261 -5.00 4.95 -2.54
CA GLY A 261 -4.40 3.75 -3.15
C GLY A 261 -3.01 3.45 -2.61
N ALA A 262 -2.34 4.45 -2.10
CA ALA A 262 -1.37 4.35 -1.04
C ALA A 262 -1.93 5.27 0.04
N VAL A 263 -2.46 4.73 1.11
CA VAL A 263 -2.65 5.48 2.34
C VAL A 263 -1.26 5.99 2.66
N GLY A 264 -0.99 7.22 2.21
CA GLY A 264 0.19 7.95 2.58
C GLY A 264 0.08 8.16 4.08
N THR A 265 0.45 7.15 4.84
CA THR A 265 0.69 7.31 6.26
C THR A 265 1.67 8.44 6.37
N ALA A 266 1.30 9.47 7.13
CA ALA A 266 2.24 10.54 7.46
C ALA A 266 3.56 9.87 7.89
N PRO A 267 4.72 10.43 7.54
CA PRO A 267 5.99 9.82 7.89
C PRO A 267 6.01 9.56 9.39
N HIS A 268 6.27 8.31 9.76
CA HIS A 268 6.30 7.88 11.15
C HIS A 268 7.58 8.31 11.88
N HIS A 269 8.61 8.71 11.12
CA HIS A 269 9.86 9.25 11.64
C HIS A 269 9.86 10.78 11.68
N ASP A 270 10.73 11.35 12.46
CA ASP A 270 10.94 12.79 12.61
C ASP A 270 11.99 13.35 11.64
N ALA A 271 12.52 12.52 10.75
CA ALA A 271 13.48 12.93 9.73
C ALA A 271 12.88 14.01 8.83
N ARG A 272 13.63 15.08 8.67
CA ARG A 272 13.32 16.21 7.80
C ARG A 272 14.46 16.41 6.81
N THR A 273 14.13 16.47 5.55
CA THR A 273 15.07 16.76 4.46
C THR A 273 14.82 18.13 3.90
N VAL A 274 15.89 18.75 3.42
CA VAL A 274 15.88 20.03 2.71
C VAL A 274 16.53 19.82 1.36
N TRP A 275 15.87 20.31 0.33
CA TRP A 275 16.43 20.35 -1.03
C TRP A 275 17.18 21.66 -1.24
N GLU A 276 18.40 21.57 -1.74
CA GLU A 276 19.30 22.70 -1.94
C GLU A 276 19.89 22.66 -3.34
N ALA A 277 20.12 23.83 -3.90
CA ALA A 277 20.79 24.06 -5.19
C ALA A 277 22.20 24.63 -4.98
N TRP A 278 23.18 24.19 -5.77
CA TRP A 278 24.53 24.73 -5.77
C TRP A 278 24.61 25.94 -6.69
N VAL A 279 24.78 27.12 -6.10
CA VAL A 279 24.80 28.40 -6.84
C VAL A 279 25.86 29.33 -6.25
N GLY A 280 26.76 29.79 -7.06
CA GLY A 280 27.81 30.73 -6.64
C GLY A 280 28.77 30.14 -5.59
N GLY A 281 29.01 28.81 -5.65
CA GLY A 281 29.91 28.12 -4.71
C GLY A 281 29.32 27.84 -3.33
N VAL A 282 28.00 27.96 -3.16
CA VAL A 282 27.31 27.69 -1.90
C VAL A 282 26.00 26.93 -2.13
N TRP A 283 25.61 26.10 -1.16
CA TRP A 283 24.32 25.44 -1.17
C TRP A 283 23.21 26.40 -0.72
N GLN A 284 22.24 26.63 -1.57
CA GLN A 284 21.07 27.49 -1.32
C GLN A 284 19.80 26.66 -1.20
N PRO A 285 19.03 26.75 -0.10
CA PRO A 285 17.80 26.01 0.05
C PRO A 285 16.73 26.44 -0.96
N LEU A 286 16.02 25.48 -1.51
CA LEU A 286 14.88 25.71 -2.38
C LEU A 286 13.61 25.91 -1.51
N GLY A 287 12.90 27.02 -1.77
CA GLY A 287 11.75 27.41 -0.94
C GLY A 287 10.42 26.73 -1.28
N ASP A 288 10.23 26.36 -2.55
CA ASP A 288 8.99 25.75 -3.05
C ASP A 288 9.27 24.32 -3.49
N VAL A 289 9.10 23.39 -2.54
CA VAL A 289 9.41 21.97 -2.69
C VAL A 289 8.19 21.15 -2.31
N VAL A 290 7.77 20.27 -3.22
CA VAL A 290 6.78 19.22 -2.93
C VAL A 290 7.51 17.88 -2.99
N ASP A 291 7.83 17.31 -1.84
CA ASP A 291 8.52 16.04 -1.71
C ASP A 291 7.56 14.97 -1.18
N ARG A 292 7.24 13.97 -2.02
CA ARG A 292 6.37 12.84 -1.67
C ARG A 292 7.15 11.60 -1.24
N THR A 293 8.47 11.69 -1.11
CA THR A 293 9.32 10.57 -0.74
C THR A 293 9.39 10.29 0.76
N ALA A 294 8.82 11.17 1.59
CA ALA A 294 8.92 11.09 3.04
C ALA A 294 10.38 10.93 3.50
N ALA A 295 11.21 11.93 3.18
CA ALA A 295 12.65 11.92 3.45
C ALA A 295 13.37 10.70 2.82
N LEU A 296 13.11 10.44 1.55
CA LEU A 296 13.69 9.36 0.73
C LEU A 296 13.34 7.94 1.20
N SER A 297 12.39 7.79 2.14
CA SER A 297 12.01 6.48 2.69
C SER A 297 11.03 5.69 1.84
N ARG A 298 10.42 6.28 0.83
CA ARG A 298 9.48 5.65 -0.12
C ARG A 298 9.64 6.22 -1.52
N SER A 299 9.24 5.45 -2.53
CA SER A 299 9.18 5.93 -3.90
C SER A 299 8.16 7.07 -4.03
N GLY A 300 8.50 8.09 -4.80
CA GLY A 300 7.63 9.24 -4.97
C GLY A 300 8.19 10.32 -5.88
N ALA A 301 7.28 11.19 -6.32
CA ALA A 301 7.64 12.38 -7.09
C ALA A 301 8.13 13.50 -6.16
N VAL A 302 9.15 14.22 -6.63
CA VAL A 302 9.67 15.44 -6.02
C VAL A 302 9.58 16.56 -7.04
N ARG A 303 8.95 17.66 -6.65
CA ARG A 303 8.89 18.88 -7.47
C ARG A 303 9.67 19.98 -6.81
N LEU A 304 10.63 20.52 -7.55
CA LEU A 304 11.56 21.53 -7.11
C LEU A 304 11.37 22.77 -7.96
N ARG A 305 10.98 23.89 -7.36
CA ARG A 305 10.98 25.17 -8.05
C ARG A 305 12.34 25.83 -7.91
N ILE A 306 12.98 26.05 -9.04
CA ILE A 306 14.31 26.69 -9.10
C ILE A 306 14.18 28.15 -8.72
N GLY A 307 15.02 28.59 -7.80
CA GLY A 307 15.02 29.95 -7.26
C GLY A 307 15.37 31.02 -8.28
N SER A 308 15.37 32.27 -7.83
CA SER A 308 15.63 33.48 -8.69
C SER A 308 16.98 33.50 -9.35
N ALA A 309 17.99 32.83 -8.80
CA ALA A 309 19.32 32.74 -9.38
C ALA A 309 19.44 31.69 -10.50
N GLY A 310 18.38 30.88 -10.74
CA GLY A 310 18.49 29.72 -11.61
C GLY A 310 19.28 28.59 -10.97
N LEU A 311 19.55 27.53 -11.73
CA LEU A 311 20.44 26.43 -11.37
C LEU A 311 21.56 26.38 -12.44
N PRO A 312 22.70 27.02 -12.21
CA PRO A 312 23.79 27.08 -13.18
C PRO A 312 24.58 25.77 -13.23
N VAL A 313 25.33 25.58 -14.30
CA VAL A 313 26.36 24.53 -14.38
C VAL A 313 27.65 25.09 -13.75
N GLU A 314 27.98 24.58 -12.59
CA GLU A 314 29.16 25.00 -11.81
C GLU A 314 30.01 23.79 -11.39
N PRO A 315 31.32 24.00 -11.17
CA PRO A 315 32.17 22.95 -10.67
C PRO A 315 31.84 22.63 -9.22
N LEU A 316 31.84 21.34 -8.91
CA LEU A 316 31.73 20.84 -7.55
C LEU A 316 32.93 19.92 -7.29
N GLY A 317 34.10 20.54 -7.06
CA GLY A 317 35.38 19.87 -6.86
C GLY A 317 35.71 18.79 -7.88
N ALA A 318 36.08 17.59 -7.41
CA ALA A 318 36.41 16.44 -8.25
C ALA A 318 35.19 15.85 -9.01
N ALA A 319 33.95 16.16 -8.59
CA ALA A 319 32.74 15.66 -9.26
C ALA A 319 32.48 16.36 -10.61
N GLY A 320 33.21 17.37 -10.96
CA GLY A 320 33.13 18.09 -12.24
C GLY A 320 32.04 19.17 -12.28
N SER A 321 31.81 19.73 -13.45
CA SER A 321 30.86 20.82 -13.67
C SER A 321 29.51 20.27 -14.11
N ARG A 322 28.47 20.48 -13.28
CA ARG A 322 27.07 20.08 -13.50
C ARG A 322 26.15 21.11 -12.87
N ALA A 323 24.87 21.03 -13.16
CA ALA A 323 23.84 21.70 -12.38
C ALA A 323 23.50 20.84 -11.16
N TRP A 324 24.00 21.23 -9.97
CA TRP A 324 24.00 20.39 -8.79
C TRP A 324 22.82 20.67 -7.85
N LEU A 325 22.20 19.60 -7.41
CA LEU A 325 21.14 19.58 -6.40
C LEU A 325 21.53 18.63 -5.27
N ARG A 326 21.07 18.87 -4.06
CA ARG A 326 21.14 17.86 -3.01
C ARG A 326 19.89 17.81 -2.16
N CYS A 327 19.59 16.60 -1.68
CA CYS A 327 18.61 16.34 -0.63
C CYS A 327 19.37 16.06 0.67
N ARG A 328 19.43 17.02 1.56
CA ARG A 328 20.18 16.92 2.82
C ARG A 328 19.25 16.60 3.99
N LEU A 329 19.64 15.69 4.86
CA LEU A 329 18.99 15.47 6.13
C LEU A 329 19.26 16.65 7.06
N ASP A 330 18.23 17.46 7.32
CA ASP A 330 18.33 18.66 8.12
C ASP A 330 18.27 18.34 9.62
N ARG A 331 17.33 17.53 10.01
CA ARG A 331 17.14 17.10 11.40
C ARG A 331 16.38 15.79 11.50
N GLY A 332 16.39 15.22 12.70
CA GLY A 332 15.68 14.00 12.99
C GLY A 332 16.45 12.76 12.55
N ARG A 333 15.75 11.64 12.54
CA ARG A 333 16.34 10.34 12.28
C ARG A 333 15.34 9.45 11.54
N PRO A 334 15.70 8.80 10.43
CA PRO A 334 14.88 7.74 9.85
C PRO A 334 14.95 6.47 10.70
N ASP A 335 13.93 5.61 10.60
CA ASP A 335 13.91 4.31 11.29
C ASP A 335 14.71 3.22 10.57
N ALA A 336 15.08 3.48 9.32
CA ALA A 336 16.02 2.68 8.54
C ALA A 336 16.78 3.59 7.56
N PRO A 337 17.98 3.23 7.12
CA PRO A 337 18.67 3.95 6.06
C PRO A 337 17.78 4.00 4.82
N PRO A 338 17.47 5.18 4.28
CA PRO A 338 16.68 5.27 3.05
C PRO A 338 17.51 4.79 1.88
N ARG A 339 16.99 3.81 1.14
CA ARG A 339 17.64 3.24 -0.03
C ARG A 339 16.93 3.70 -1.29
N VAL A 340 17.69 4.25 -2.23
CA VAL A 340 17.20 4.71 -3.52
C VAL A 340 17.84 3.87 -4.62
N ARG A 341 17.01 3.31 -5.50
CA ARG A 341 17.44 2.48 -6.61
C ARG A 341 17.61 3.26 -7.88
N ARG A 342 16.84 4.32 -8.07
CA ARG A 342 16.81 5.09 -9.29
C ARG A 342 16.31 6.51 -9.05
N VAL A 343 16.90 7.48 -9.74
CA VAL A 343 16.43 8.87 -9.78
C VAL A 343 16.28 9.27 -11.24
N VAL A 344 15.10 9.75 -11.61
CA VAL A 344 14.79 10.12 -12.99
C VAL A 344 14.21 11.52 -13.03
N ALA A 345 14.73 12.38 -13.89
CA ALA A 345 14.20 13.70 -14.16
C ALA A 345 13.09 13.63 -15.23
N ASP A 346 12.24 14.65 -15.28
CA ASP A 346 11.08 14.72 -16.17
C ASP A 346 10.27 13.43 -16.19
N ALA A 347 9.91 12.97 -14.99
CA ALA A 347 9.19 11.72 -14.79
C ALA A 347 7.84 11.96 -14.09
N VAL A 348 6.84 11.17 -14.48
CA VAL A 348 5.47 11.24 -13.97
C VAL A 348 4.89 9.85 -13.77
N GLU A 349 4.10 9.70 -12.72
CA GLU A 349 3.30 8.48 -12.50
C GLU A 349 2.14 8.43 -13.51
N ALA A 350 1.92 7.27 -14.09
CA ALA A 350 0.79 6.96 -14.97
C ALA A 350 0.04 5.73 -14.47
N VAL A 351 -1.25 5.71 -14.72
CA VAL A 351 -2.15 4.62 -14.35
C VAL A 351 -2.67 3.93 -15.61
N LEU A 352 -2.70 2.60 -15.60
CA LEU A 352 -3.20 1.77 -16.70
C LEU A 352 -4.74 1.69 -16.62
N ALA A 353 -5.34 2.86 -16.68
CA ALA A 353 -6.79 3.04 -16.76
C ALA A 353 -7.11 4.22 -17.67
N THR A 354 -8.15 4.07 -18.47
CA THR A 354 -8.58 5.09 -19.41
C THR A 354 -10.03 5.49 -19.15
N ALA A 355 -10.32 6.78 -19.24
CA ALA A 355 -11.69 7.24 -19.08
C ALA A 355 -12.56 6.77 -20.26
N ALA A 356 -13.75 6.31 -19.93
CA ALA A 356 -14.77 5.99 -20.94
C ALA A 356 -15.31 7.28 -21.59
N VAL A 357 -15.51 7.22 -22.90
CA VAL A 357 -15.92 8.37 -23.71
C VAL A 357 -17.22 8.06 -24.44
N GLY A 358 -18.20 8.95 -24.30
CA GLY A 358 -19.46 8.91 -25.04
C GLY A 358 -19.52 9.99 -26.12
N GLY A 359 -20.19 9.68 -27.22
CA GLY A 359 -20.49 10.63 -28.29
C GLY A 359 -22.01 10.82 -28.45
N TYR A 360 -22.44 12.08 -28.55
CA TYR A 360 -23.84 12.46 -28.54
C TYR A 360 -24.12 13.45 -29.66
N ASP A 361 -25.27 13.31 -30.29
CA ASP A 361 -25.80 14.31 -31.22
C ASP A 361 -26.57 15.37 -30.42
N VAL A 362 -26.41 16.61 -30.81
CA VAL A 362 -27.00 17.76 -30.11
C VAL A 362 -28.10 18.37 -30.91
N ALA A 363 -29.31 18.42 -30.33
CA ALA A 363 -30.47 18.99 -31.02
C ALA A 363 -30.23 20.47 -31.37
N PRO A 364 -30.78 20.95 -32.50
CA PRO A 364 -30.66 22.35 -32.92
C PRO A 364 -31.20 23.37 -31.88
N THR A 365 -32.12 22.93 -31.06
CA THR A 365 -32.71 23.72 -29.95
C THR A 365 -31.93 23.71 -28.65
N ALA A 366 -30.86 22.89 -28.54
CA ALA A 366 -30.06 22.84 -27.32
C ALA A 366 -29.15 24.08 -27.23
N VAL A 367 -29.30 24.84 -26.17
CA VAL A 367 -28.44 25.97 -25.85
C VAL A 367 -27.38 25.50 -24.85
N LEU A 368 -26.12 25.43 -25.28
CA LEU A 368 -24.98 25.17 -24.40
C LEU A 368 -24.36 26.49 -23.99
N VAL A 369 -24.69 26.96 -22.81
CA VAL A 369 -24.08 28.17 -22.23
C VAL A 369 -22.74 27.78 -21.63
N GLY A 370 -21.64 28.41 -22.07
CA GLY A 370 -20.32 28.22 -21.48
C GLY A 370 -19.44 27.13 -22.10
N ALA A 371 -19.80 26.54 -23.26
CA ALA A 371 -18.98 25.55 -23.96
C ALA A 371 -17.54 26.00 -24.25
N ALA A 372 -17.34 27.32 -24.50
CA ALA A 372 -16.00 27.88 -24.70
C ALA A 372 -15.13 27.88 -23.44
N ALA A 373 -15.71 28.07 -22.27
CA ALA A 373 -14.99 28.00 -20.98
C ALA A 373 -14.54 26.59 -20.63
N LEU A 374 -15.18 25.55 -21.18
CA LEU A 374 -14.86 24.14 -20.97
C LEU A 374 -13.67 23.67 -21.80
N VAL A 375 -13.32 24.35 -22.87
CA VAL A 375 -12.21 24.02 -23.78
C VAL A 375 -10.87 24.40 -23.16
N GLU A 376 -10.83 25.34 -22.22
CA GLU A 376 -9.61 25.86 -21.58
C GLU A 376 -9.20 25.11 -20.34
N GLY A 377 -9.72 23.90 -20.09
CA GLY A 377 -9.24 23.01 -19.02
C GLY A 377 -9.91 23.18 -17.65
N ALA A 378 -10.88 24.07 -17.50
CA ALA A 378 -11.68 24.17 -16.27
C ALA A 378 -12.78 23.09 -16.28
N LEU A 379 -12.90 22.36 -15.17
CA LEU A 379 -14.03 21.47 -14.93
C LEU A 379 -15.20 22.31 -14.48
N VAL A 380 -16.16 22.53 -15.37
CA VAL A 380 -17.43 23.20 -15.05
C VAL A 380 -18.50 22.13 -14.84
N PRO A 381 -19.27 22.18 -13.74
CA PRO A 381 -20.38 21.25 -13.55
C PRO A 381 -21.45 21.49 -14.62
N LEU A 382 -21.83 20.41 -15.34
CA LEU A 382 -22.85 20.44 -16.38
C LEU A 382 -23.87 19.35 -16.08
N ALA A 383 -25.16 19.71 -16.10
CA ALA A 383 -26.23 18.73 -16.23
C ALA A 383 -26.48 18.47 -17.72
N ILE A 384 -26.18 17.27 -18.16
CA ILE A 384 -26.39 16.84 -19.55
C ILE A 384 -27.52 15.82 -19.56
N THR A 385 -28.62 16.15 -20.21
CA THR A 385 -29.71 15.22 -20.46
C THR A 385 -29.57 14.63 -21.85
N VAL A 386 -29.66 13.31 -21.93
CA VAL A 386 -29.54 12.56 -23.18
C VAL A 386 -30.78 11.69 -23.32
N ASP A 387 -31.45 11.71 -24.47
CA ASP A 387 -32.58 10.84 -24.75
C ASP A 387 -32.15 9.46 -25.26
N ALA A 388 -33.13 8.58 -25.51
CA ALA A 388 -32.92 7.23 -26.02
C ALA A 388 -32.20 7.19 -27.39
N ALA A 389 -32.31 8.27 -28.18
CA ALA A 389 -31.59 8.41 -29.47
C ALA A 389 -30.17 9.00 -29.25
N ARG A 390 -29.69 9.10 -28.03
CA ARG A 390 -28.41 9.75 -27.66
C ARG A 390 -28.34 11.23 -28.10
N LEU A 391 -29.45 11.90 -28.06
CA LEU A 391 -29.53 13.33 -28.39
C LEU A 391 -29.47 14.15 -27.13
N VAL A 392 -28.52 15.06 -27.05
CA VAL A 392 -28.42 16.02 -25.92
C VAL A 392 -29.51 17.06 -26.06
N ARG A 393 -30.42 17.14 -25.09
CA ARG A 393 -31.55 18.06 -25.12
C ARG A 393 -31.39 19.27 -24.21
N THR A 394 -30.69 19.08 -23.10
CA THR A 394 -30.52 20.13 -22.10
C THR A 394 -29.13 20.08 -21.51
N VAL A 395 -28.53 21.25 -21.30
CA VAL A 395 -27.29 21.42 -20.53
C VAL A 395 -27.52 22.49 -19.50
N ARG A 396 -27.32 22.16 -18.20
CA ARG A 396 -27.45 23.09 -17.06
C ARG A 396 -26.10 23.20 -16.37
N THR A 397 -25.77 24.42 -15.94
CA THR A 397 -24.47 24.72 -15.31
C THR A 397 -24.56 24.94 -13.80
N ASP A 398 -25.75 25.13 -13.28
CA ASP A 398 -26.06 25.58 -11.91
C ASP A 398 -26.66 24.48 -11.02
N ASP A 399 -26.80 23.25 -11.51
CA ASP A 399 -27.30 22.13 -10.72
C ASP A 399 -26.17 21.50 -9.90
N PRO A 400 -26.25 21.52 -8.55
CA PRO A 400 -25.23 20.90 -7.69
C PRO A 400 -25.13 19.36 -7.82
N ALA A 401 -26.19 18.73 -8.34
CA ALA A 401 -26.19 17.29 -8.63
C ALA A 401 -25.62 16.96 -10.01
N ALA A 402 -25.29 17.96 -10.81
CA ALA A 402 -24.82 17.77 -12.17
C ALA A 402 -23.51 16.97 -12.22
N PRO A 403 -23.34 16.09 -13.23
CA PRO A 403 -22.08 15.41 -13.44
C PRO A 403 -20.99 16.40 -13.83
N VAL A 404 -19.88 16.38 -13.09
CA VAL A 404 -18.67 17.08 -13.49
C VAL A 404 -17.97 16.21 -14.53
N VAL A 405 -18.07 16.59 -15.80
CA VAL A 405 -17.51 15.82 -16.91
C VAL A 405 -16.59 16.68 -17.77
N ARG A 406 -15.64 16.04 -18.42
CA ARG A 406 -14.77 16.70 -19.37
C ARG A 406 -15.36 16.60 -20.76
N ILE A 407 -15.57 17.75 -21.41
CA ILE A 407 -15.95 17.80 -22.82
C ILE A 407 -14.68 17.75 -23.67
N LEU A 408 -14.64 16.81 -24.59
CA LEU A 408 -13.51 16.58 -25.47
C LEU A 408 -13.70 17.21 -26.84
N ARG A 409 -14.94 17.32 -27.31
CA ARG A 409 -15.28 17.96 -28.57
C ARG A 409 -16.69 18.51 -28.51
N TRP A 410 -16.83 19.74 -28.99
CA TRP A 410 -18.11 20.39 -29.19
C TRP A 410 -18.23 20.94 -30.58
N ILE A 411 -19.27 20.56 -31.29
CA ILE A 411 -19.69 21.17 -32.56
C ILE A 411 -21.10 21.71 -32.32
N ALA A 412 -21.26 23.01 -32.42
CA ALA A 412 -22.57 23.63 -32.22
C ALA A 412 -23.57 23.15 -33.27
N PRO A 413 -24.83 22.90 -32.90
CA PRO A 413 -25.87 22.60 -33.86
C PRO A 413 -26.16 23.83 -34.72
N THR A 414 -26.54 23.57 -35.97
CA THR A 414 -27.04 24.57 -36.91
C THR A 414 -28.48 24.28 -37.29
N SER A 415 -29.14 25.21 -37.93
CA SER A 415 -30.51 24.96 -38.45
C SER A 415 -30.57 23.85 -39.49
N ALA A 416 -29.43 23.49 -40.09
CA ALA A 416 -29.31 22.46 -41.13
C ALA A 416 -28.76 21.13 -40.69
N ALA A 417 -28.05 21.08 -39.49
CA ALA A 417 -27.39 19.86 -39.02
C ALA A 417 -27.36 19.81 -37.50
N PRO A 418 -27.50 18.62 -36.88
CA PRO A 418 -27.30 18.42 -35.45
C PRO A 418 -25.86 18.74 -35.07
N GLY A 419 -25.65 19.30 -33.88
CA GLY A 419 -24.35 19.43 -33.28
C GLY A 419 -23.79 18.10 -32.77
N ARG A 420 -22.53 18.07 -32.34
CA ARG A 420 -21.90 16.87 -31.79
C ARG A 420 -21.15 17.17 -30.51
N LEU A 421 -21.45 16.36 -29.48
CA LEU A 421 -20.77 16.39 -28.18
C LEU A 421 -19.99 15.09 -28.00
N VAL A 422 -18.73 15.20 -27.64
CA VAL A 422 -17.91 14.08 -27.17
C VAL A 422 -17.41 14.42 -25.76
N ALA A 423 -17.72 13.57 -24.80
CA ALA A 423 -17.41 13.81 -23.39
C ALA A 423 -16.97 12.54 -22.66
N GLU A 424 -16.27 12.70 -21.53
CA GLU A 424 -15.96 11.60 -20.60
C GLU A 424 -17.23 11.24 -19.78
N LEU A 425 -18.29 10.93 -20.47
CA LEU A 425 -19.60 10.57 -19.94
C LEU A 425 -20.22 9.54 -20.90
N VAL A 426 -20.80 8.49 -20.38
CA VAL A 426 -21.41 7.42 -21.16
C VAL A 426 -22.89 7.28 -20.78
N ALA A 427 -23.78 7.23 -21.75
CA ALA A 427 -25.15 6.81 -21.55
C ALA A 427 -25.23 5.28 -21.62
N ALA A 428 -25.48 4.64 -20.48
CA ALA A 428 -25.51 3.20 -20.36
C ALA A 428 -26.82 2.60 -20.91
N GLY A 429 -27.92 3.34 -20.82
CA GLY A 429 -29.22 2.92 -21.32
C GLY A 429 -30.35 3.80 -20.79
N VAL A 430 -31.55 3.45 -21.15
CA VAL A 430 -32.79 4.14 -20.73
C VAL A 430 -33.63 3.19 -19.91
N GLY A 431 -34.15 3.67 -18.78
CA GLY A 431 -35.00 2.90 -17.89
C GLY A 431 -36.32 2.53 -18.54
N ASP A 432 -36.74 1.31 -18.33
CA ASP A 432 -38.00 0.75 -18.84
C ASP A 432 -39.09 0.65 -17.73
N GLY A 433 -38.77 0.97 -16.50
CA GLY A 433 -39.67 0.88 -15.33
C GLY A 433 -39.80 -0.55 -14.78
N ALA A 434 -39.10 -1.55 -15.33
CA ALA A 434 -39.14 -2.91 -14.81
C ALA A 434 -38.31 -3.05 -13.52
N PRO A 435 -38.64 -3.94 -12.59
CA PRO A 435 -37.81 -4.24 -11.43
C PRO A 435 -36.50 -4.91 -11.83
N GLU A 436 -35.45 -4.77 -11.01
CA GLU A 436 -34.10 -5.34 -11.19
C GLU A 436 -33.45 -4.99 -12.53
N GLN A 437 -33.66 -3.78 -13.03
CA GLN A 437 -33.05 -3.35 -14.31
C GLN A 437 -31.54 -3.44 -14.26
N THR A 438 -30.94 -3.90 -15.35
CA THR A 438 -29.49 -3.98 -15.53
C THR A 438 -29.02 -3.14 -16.69
N PHE A 439 -27.90 -2.43 -16.49
CA PHE A 439 -27.25 -1.63 -17.53
C PHE A 439 -25.78 -2.01 -17.61
N VAL A 440 -25.28 -2.21 -18.83
CA VAL A 440 -23.88 -2.57 -19.03
C VAL A 440 -23.09 -1.32 -19.42
N LEU A 441 -22.06 -1.01 -18.64
CA LEU A 441 -21.09 0.03 -18.94
C LEU A 441 -20.05 -0.53 -19.92
N PRO A 442 -19.92 0.06 -21.12
CA PRO A 442 -19.00 -0.46 -22.13
C PRO A 442 -17.52 -0.33 -21.73
N GLY A 443 -16.67 -1.21 -22.25
CA GLY A 443 -15.21 -1.13 -22.12
C GLY A 443 -14.59 -2.13 -21.15
N GLY A 444 -15.37 -3.05 -20.57
CA GLY A 444 -14.85 -4.13 -19.72
C GLY A 444 -14.69 -3.75 -18.24
N ALA A 445 -13.63 -4.24 -17.62
CA ALA A 445 -13.39 -4.06 -16.18
C ALA A 445 -13.27 -2.58 -15.78
N ILE A 446 -13.98 -2.18 -14.74
CA ILE A 446 -14.04 -0.79 -14.27
C ILE A 446 -13.05 -0.61 -13.10
N ALA A 447 -12.13 0.33 -13.24
CA ALA A 447 -11.19 0.68 -12.17
C ALA A 447 -11.96 1.29 -10.99
N PRO A 448 -11.80 0.76 -9.75
CA PRO A 448 -12.45 1.30 -8.58
C PRO A 448 -11.87 2.67 -8.20
N ASP A 449 -12.61 3.39 -7.37
CA ASP A 449 -12.18 4.62 -6.75
C ASP A 449 -10.87 4.46 -5.98
N GLY A 450 -9.98 5.40 -6.11
CA GLY A 450 -8.70 5.46 -5.41
C GLY A 450 -7.48 5.23 -6.28
N ALA A 451 -7.62 4.67 -7.48
CA ALA A 451 -6.50 4.53 -8.41
C ALA A 451 -6.23 5.80 -9.24
N THR A 452 -7.19 6.75 -9.26
CA THR A 452 -7.10 7.97 -10.08
C THR A 452 -7.92 9.11 -9.46
N PRO A 453 -7.54 10.38 -9.66
CA PRO A 453 -8.34 11.49 -9.18
C PRO A 453 -9.72 11.53 -9.88
N GLY A 454 -10.75 11.29 -9.12
CA GLY A 454 -12.16 11.35 -9.50
C GLY A 454 -12.87 10.00 -9.42
N PRO A 455 -13.94 9.92 -8.61
CA PRO A 455 -14.74 8.72 -8.45
C PRO A 455 -15.49 8.37 -9.75
N TYR A 456 -15.75 7.08 -9.98
CA TYR A 456 -16.80 6.75 -10.92
C TYR A 456 -18.12 7.21 -10.33
N ARG A 457 -18.92 7.85 -11.16
CA ARG A 457 -20.21 8.41 -10.74
C ARG A 457 -21.29 7.95 -11.71
N VAL A 458 -22.43 7.67 -11.15
CA VAL A 458 -23.62 7.27 -11.91
C VAL A 458 -24.74 8.23 -11.56
N TRP A 459 -25.49 8.60 -12.56
CA TRP A 459 -26.65 9.49 -12.42
C TRP A 459 -27.83 8.94 -13.20
N LEU A 460 -29.02 9.25 -12.72
CA LEU A 460 -30.26 9.02 -13.42
C LEU A 460 -30.76 10.36 -13.94
N ALA A 461 -30.78 10.55 -15.26
CA ALA A 461 -31.16 11.80 -15.90
C ALA A 461 -32.61 11.72 -16.39
N ASP A 462 -33.39 12.74 -16.05
CA ASP A 462 -34.76 12.93 -16.50
C ASP A 462 -34.79 13.59 -17.91
N PRO A 463 -35.62 13.14 -18.85
CA PRO A 463 -35.82 13.82 -20.14
C PRO A 463 -36.21 15.31 -20.00
N ALA A 464 -36.82 15.70 -18.88
CA ALA A 464 -37.20 17.09 -18.59
C ALA A 464 -36.03 17.96 -18.04
N GLY A 465 -34.85 17.35 -17.79
CA GLY A 465 -33.61 18.06 -17.43
C GLY A 465 -33.17 17.93 -15.98
N GLY A 466 -33.79 17.08 -15.16
CA GLY A 466 -33.33 16.75 -13.83
C GLY A 466 -32.23 15.68 -13.87
N VAL A 467 -31.24 15.79 -12.96
CA VAL A 467 -30.20 14.79 -12.81
C VAL A 467 -30.07 14.42 -11.33
N GLU A 468 -30.19 13.11 -11.03
CA GLU A 468 -30.17 12.59 -9.67
C GLU A 468 -28.97 11.63 -9.50
N PRO A 469 -28.11 11.81 -8.49
CA PRO A 469 -26.98 10.94 -8.28
C PRO A 469 -27.44 9.56 -7.77
N VAL A 470 -26.90 8.49 -8.35
CA VAL A 470 -27.09 7.09 -7.93
C VAL A 470 -26.03 6.74 -6.91
N ARG A 471 -26.43 6.24 -5.76
CA ARG A 471 -25.50 5.73 -4.75
C ARG A 471 -25.13 4.29 -5.07
N LEU A 472 -23.86 4.01 -5.26
CA LEU A 472 -23.36 2.65 -5.42
C LEU A 472 -23.16 2.00 -4.06
N VAL A 473 -23.73 0.80 -3.90
CA VAL A 473 -23.68 -0.01 -2.68
C VAL A 473 -23.20 -1.42 -3.00
N PRO A 474 -22.62 -2.15 -2.03
CA PRO A 474 -22.15 -3.51 -2.27
C PRO A 474 -23.31 -4.52 -2.47
N ASP A 475 -24.45 -4.26 -1.87
CA ASP A 475 -25.71 -4.97 -2.07
C ASP A 475 -26.91 -4.04 -1.79
N LEU A 476 -28.09 -4.48 -2.20
CA LEU A 476 -29.33 -3.71 -2.05
C LEU A 476 -30.15 -4.10 -0.83
N ASP A 477 -29.75 -5.08 -0.02
CA ASP A 477 -30.55 -5.65 1.06
C ASP A 477 -30.96 -4.62 2.12
N ALA A 478 -30.09 -3.64 2.37
CA ALA A 478 -30.38 -2.54 3.31
C ALA A 478 -30.99 -1.29 2.66
N ALA A 479 -31.20 -1.31 1.32
CA ALA A 479 -31.69 -0.16 0.62
C ALA A 479 -33.21 0.02 0.81
N GLY A 480 -33.62 1.23 1.18
CA GLY A 480 -35.03 1.62 1.28
C GLY A 480 -35.70 1.67 -0.10
N ARG A 481 -37.01 1.51 -0.14
CA ARG A 481 -37.80 1.46 -1.38
C ARG A 481 -37.69 2.69 -2.27
N THR A 482 -37.40 3.84 -1.68
CA THR A 482 -37.30 5.13 -2.38
C THR A 482 -35.86 5.56 -2.63
N GLU A 483 -34.89 4.80 -2.11
CA GLU A 483 -33.48 5.16 -2.24
C GLU A 483 -32.94 4.74 -3.60
N LEU A 484 -32.35 5.70 -4.32
CA LEU A 484 -31.72 5.47 -5.63
C LEU A 484 -30.34 4.84 -5.47
N HIS A 485 -30.35 3.54 -5.24
CA HIS A 485 -29.13 2.73 -5.07
C HIS A 485 -28.95 1.77 -6.22
N ALA A 486 -27.71 1.44 -6.54
CA ALA A 486 -27.35 0.40 -7.51
C ALA A 486 -26.13 -0.38 -7.04
N VAL A 487 -26.01 -1.62 -7.48
CA VAL A 487 -24.82 -2.47 -7.34
C VAL A 487 -24.04 -2.44 -8.64
N LEU A 488 -22.75 -2.16 -8.57
CA LEU A 488 -21.83 -2.25 -9.71
C LEU A 488 -20.98 -3.52 -9.59
N ASP A 489 -21.15 -4.42 -10.55
CA ASP A 489 -20.16 -5.46 -10.81
C ASP A 489 -19.01 -4.87 -11.64
N ALA A 490 -17.93 -4.50 -10.99
CA ALA A 490 -16.81 -3.84 -11.63
C ALA A 490 -16.02 -4.75 -12.59
N ALA A 491 -16.18 -6.08 -12.49
CA ALA A 491 -15.56 -7.03 -13.42
C ALA A 491 -16.19 -6.98 -14.80
N THR A 492 -17.52 -6.90 -14.85
CA THR A 492 -18.32 -6.94 -16.09
C THR A 492 -18.80 -5.56 -16.51
N GLY A 493 -18.73 -4.55 -15.62
CA GLY A 493 -19.33 -3.24 -15.84
C GLY A 493 -20.85 -3.23 -15.72
N THR A 494 -21.45 -4.23 -15.07
CA THR A 494 -22.90 -4.35 -14.95
C THR A 494 -23.41 -3.58 -13.74
N LEU A 495 -24.30 -2.62 -13.96
CA LEU A 495 -25.08 -1.93 -12.92
C LEU A 495 -26.42 -2.63 -12.76
N THR A 496 -26.77 -2.97 -11.52
CA THR A 496 -28.06 -3.56 -11.16
C THR A 496 -28.80 -2.63 -10.20
N PHE A 497 -29.99 -2.23 -10.57
CA PHE A 497 -30.87 -1.40 -9.72
C PHE A 497 -31.84 -2.23 -8.88
N GLY A 498 -32.56 -1.56 -7.99
CA GLY A 498 -33.51 -2.20 -7.08
C GLY A 498 -34.77 -2.74 -7.76
N ASP A 499 -35.50 -3.56 -7.01
CA ASP A 499 -36.79 -4.17 -7.41
C ASP A 499 -38.03 -3.37 -6.94
N GLY A 500 -37.83 -2.21 -6.32
CA GLY A 500 -38.87 -1.41 -5.70
C GLY A 500 -39.25 -1.85 -4.27
N ARG A 501 -38.60 -2.93 -3.77
CA ARG A 501 -38.64 -3.35 -2.35
C ARG A 501 -37.32 -3.04 -1.67
N ALA A 502 -36.25 -3.43 -2.32
CA ALA A 502 -34.87 -3.15 -1.96
C ALA A 502 -34.24 -2.22 -3.03
N GLY A 503 -34.27 -0.93 -2.78
CA GLY A 503 -33.86 0.10 -3.75
C GLY A 503 -34.94 0.49 -4.76
N ARG A 504 -34.85 1.74 -5.23
CA ARG A 504 -35.78 2.31 -6.20
C ARG A 504 -35.53 1.77 -7.60
N VAL A 505 -36.61 1.59 -8.37
CA VAL A 505 -36.58 1.21 -9.78
C VAL A 505 -36.35 2.47 -10.63
N PRO A 506 -35.43 2.49 -11.61
CA PRO A 506 -35.34 3.57 -12.59
C PRO A 506 -36.63 3.66 -13.41
N GLU A 507 -37.22 4.87 -13.42
CA GLU A 507 -38.48 5.10 -14.09
C GLU A 507 -38.34 5.02 -15.63
N LEU A 508 -39.44 4.73 -16.30
CA LEU A 508 -39.53 4.69 -17.77
C LEU A 508 -39.04 6.02 -18.38
N GLY A 509 -38.15 5.93 -19.34
CA GLY A 509 -37.64 7.07 -20.13
C GLY A 509 -36.49 7.83 -19.46
N ARG A 510 -36.09 7.50 -18.21
CA ARG A 510 -34.90 8.09 -17.60
C ARG A 510 -33.62 7.43 -18.13
N THR A 511 -32.59 8.23 -18.39
CA THR A 511 -31.31 7.77 -18.90
C THR A 511 -30.30 7.56 -17.78
N VAL A 512 -29.66 6.39 -17.74
CA VAL A 512 -28.53 6.12 -16.85
C VAL A 512 -27.27 6.67 -17.49
N LEU A 513 -26.65 7.65 -16.82
CA LEU A 513 -25.39 8.27 -17.20
C LEU A 513 -24.29 7.81 -16.27
N ALA A 514 -23.10 7.54 -16.82
CA ALA A 514 -21.95 7.14 -16.01
C ALA A 514 -20.65 7.81 -16.49
N ALA A 515 -19.86 8.28 -15.54
CA ALA A 515 -18.47 8.68 -15.75
C ALA A 515 -17.57 7.71 -14.97
N TYR A 516 -16.71 6.98 -15.67
CA TYR A 516 -15.89 5.92 -15.12
C TYR A 516 -14.62 5.71 -15.94
N ARG A 517 -13.76 4.82 -15.46
CA ARG A 517 -12.55 4.39 -16.15
C ARG A 517 -12.52 2.89 -16.28
N THR A 518 -11.98 2.43 -17.38
CA THR A 518 -11.73 1.02 -17.63
C THR A 518 -10.27 0.69 -17.37
N THR A 519 -9.99 -0.52 -16.91
CA THR A 519 -8.64 -1.01 -16.63
C THR A 519 -8.39 -2.35 -17.33
N SER A 520 -7.13 -2.61 -17.63
CA SER A 520 -6.68 -3.92 -18.14
C SER A 520 -6.40 -4.94 -17.02
N GLY A 521 -6.61 -4.55 -15.73
CA GLY A 521 -6.42 -5.45 -14.59
C GLY A 521 -5.02 -6.07 -14.53
N ALA A 522 -4.96 -7.38 -14.33
CA ALA A 522 -3.71 -8.14 -14.23
C ALA A 522 -2.85 -8.07 -15.50
N ARG A 523 -3.46 -7.97 -16.67
CA ARG A 523 -2.71 -7.79 -17.93
C ARG A 523 -1.90 -6.51 -17.94
N GLY A 524 -2.38 -5.45 -17.27
CA GLY A 524 -1.63 -4.21 -17.09
C GLY A 524 -0.36 -4.40 -16.28
N ALA A 525 -0.35 -5.30 -15.30
CA ALA A 525 0.83 -5.59 -14.49
C ALA A 525 1.96 -6.27 -15.27
N ALA A 526 1.68 -6.87 -16.43
CA ALA A 526 2.68 -7.47 -17.30
C ALA A 526 3.51 -6.44 -18.11
N LEU A 527 3.12 -5.17 -18.07
CA LEU A 527 3.84 -4.11 -18.78
C LEU A 527 5.18 -3.81 -18.10
N ALA A 528 6.27 -3.98 -18.84
CA ALA A 528 7.64 -3.75 -18.36
C ALA A 528 8.53 -3.15 -19.46
N PRO A 529 9.63 -2.46 -19.11
CA PRO A 529 10.63 -2.05 -20.10
C PRO A 529 11.19 -3.27 -20.85
N PRO A 530 11.51 -3.15 -22.14
CA PRO A 530 11.58 -1.94 -22.97
C PRO A 530 10.33 -1.64 -23.82
N ALA A 531 9.11 -1.85 -23.31
CA ALA A 531 7.89 -1.59 -24.06
C ALA A 531 7.83 -0.14 -24.60
N PRO A 532 7.61 0.08 -25.90
CA PRO A 532 7.48 1.40 -26.47
C PRO A 532 6.18 2.07 -26.02
N VAL A 533 6.28 3.36 -25.68
CA VAL A 533 5.15 4.18 -25.23
C VAL A 533 4.98 5.36 -26.19
N VAL A 534 3.78 5.54 -26.72
CA VAL A 534 3.45 6.64 -27.62
C VAL A 534 2.22 7.41 -27.12
N LEU A 535 2.08 8.66 -27.53
CA LEU A 535 0.86 9.44 -27.27
C LEU A 535 -0.36 8.73 -27.86
N ALA A 536 -1.44 8.67 -27.08
CA ALA A 536 -2.69 8.13 -27.58
C ALA A 536 -3.24 8.99 -28.72
N PRO A 537 -3.57 8.42 -29.89
CA PRO A 537 -4.04 9.17 -31.05
C PRO A 537 -5.53 9.50 -30.98
N ASP A 538 -6.04 9.79 -29.79
CA ASP A 538 -7.45 10.02 -29.53
C ASP A 538 -7.84 11.51 -29.49
N ALA A 539 -9.14 11.77 -29.48
CA ALA A 539 -9.68 13.14 -29.43
C ALA A 539 -9.31 13.85 -28.13
N ARG A 540 -9.15 13.12 -27.04
CA ARG A 540 -8.81 13.61 -25.71
C ARG A 540 -7.38 14.15 -25.68
N THR A 541 -6.41 13.39 -26.18
CA THR A 541 -5.02 13.82 -26.28
C THR A 541 -4.90 15.14 -27.07
N ARG A 542 -5.65 15.26 -28.18
CA ARG A 542 -5.69 16.50 -28.99
C ARG A 542 -6.26 17.68 -28.21
N VAL A 543 -7.32 17.48 -27.46
CA VAL A 543 -7.93 18.57 -26.64
C VAL A 543 -6.99 19.01 -25.53
N LEU A 544 -6.32 18.07 -24.88
CA LEU A 544 -5.43 18.37 -23.76
C LEU A 544 -4.14 19.08 -24.17
N LEU A 545 -3.61 18.76 -25.33
CA LEU A 545 -2.38 19.37 -25.84
C LEU A 545 -2.63 20.61 -26.73
N GLY A 546 -3.88 20.80 -27.18
CA GLY A 546 -4.20 21.82 -28.18
C GLY A 546 -3.60 21.50 -29.53
N VAL A 547 -2.31 21.69 -29.68
CA VAL A 547 -1.53 21.33 -30.88
C VAL A 547 -0.74 20.05 -30.58
N PRO A 548 -0.93 18.97 -31.36
CA PRO A 548 -0.13 17.77 -31.22
C PRO A 548 1.37 18.09 -31.43
N PRO A 549 2.26 17.58 -30.57
CA PRO A 549 3.69 17.75 -30.76
C PRO A 549 4.15 17.10 -32.08
N ALA A 550 5.19 17.64 -32.68
CA ALA A 550 5.78 17.07 -33.87
C ALA A 550 6.24 15.63 -33.63
N PRO A 551 6.22 14.75 -34.64
CA PRO A 551 6.76 13.39 -34.49
C PRO A 551 8.20 13.42 -33.96
N GLY A 552 8.50 12.68 -32.89
CA GLY A 552 9.81 12.65 -32.24
C GLY A 552 10.08 13.78 -31.25
N ALA A 553 9.17 14.77 -31.09
CA ALA A 553 9.33 15.82 -30.08
C ALA A 553 9.23 15.30 -28.63
N LEU A 554 8.59 14.16 -28.42
CA LEU A 554 8.52 13.47 -27.14
C LEU A 554 8.99 12.04 -27.30
N THR A 555 9.97 11.63 -26.48
CA THR A 555 10.37 10.24 -26.32
C THR A 555 9.98 9.80 -24.93
N VAL A 556 9.06 8.83 -24.85
CA VAL A 556 8.54 8.35 -23.57
C VAL A 556 9.00 6.92 -23.33
N THR A 557 9.51 6.66 -22.15
CA THR A 557 10.01 5.34 -21.75
C THR A 557 9.48 4.98 -20.37
N LEU A 558 9.33 3.68 -20.14
CA LEU A 558 9.00 3.15 -18.82
C LEU A 558 10.24 3.18 -17.92
N VAL A 559 10.10 3.69 -16.70
CA VAL A 559 11.18 3.70 -15.71
C VAL A 559 11.34 2.32 -15.07
N GLY A 560 10.27 1.58 -14.92
CA GLY A 560 10.26 0.25 -14.32
C GLY A 560 9.05 -0.55 -14.75
N PRO A 561 8.88 -1.78 -14.26
CA PRO A 561 7.70 -2.59 -14.53
C PRO A 561 6.45 -1.94 -13.90
N ALA A 562 5.29 -2.19 -14.48
CA ALA A 562 4.03 -1.80 -13.89
C ALA A 562 3.74 -2.62 -12.62
N VAL A 563 3.10 -1.99 -11.64
CA VAL A 563 2.80 -2.61 -10.35
C VAL A 563 1.33 -2.43 -9.97
N GLY A 564 0.78 -3.36 -9.22
CA GLY A 564 -0.51 -3.23 -8.56
C GLY A 564 -1.76 -3.52 -9.41
N GLY A 565 -1.60 -3.97 -10.66
CA GLY A 565 -2.72 -4.41 -11.50
C GLY A 565 -3.25 -5.79 -11.07
N ALA A 566 -4.57 -5.92 -10.94
CA ALA A 566 -5.22 -7.18 -10.65
C ALA A 566 -6.60 -7.24 -11.29
N ASP A 567 -7.02 -8.43 -11.69
CA ASP A 567 -8.39 -8.68 -12.13
C ASP A 567 -9.33 -8.70 -10.93
N ALA A 568 -10.63 -8.59 -11.19
CA ALA A 568 -11.63 -8.73 -10.17
C ALA A 568 -11.57 -10.13 -9.52
N GLU A 569 -11.69 -10.16 -8.21
CA GLU A 569 -11.73 -11.39 -7.43
C GLU A 569 -13.06 -12.09 -7.64
N ASP A 570 -13.04 -13.37 -7.98
CA ASP A 570 -14.24 -14.18 -8.01
C ASP A 570 -14.68 -14.59 -6.59
N THR A 571 -15.87 -15.17 -6.48
CA THR A 571 -16.43 -15.59 -5.19
C THR A 571 -15.58 -16.67 -4.52
N ALA A 572 -14.93 -17.56 -5.29
CA ALA A 572 -14.08 -18.62 -4.77
C ALA A 572 -12.76 -18.07 -4.20
N ALA A 573 -12.15 -17.12 -4.89
CA ALA A 573 -10.95 -16.43 -4.43
C ALA A 573 -11.22 -15.59 -3.16
N ALA A 574 -12.37 -14.89 -3.11
CA ALA A 574 -12.83 -14.15 -1.94
C ALA A 574 -13.05 -15.08 -0.74
N ALA A 575 -13.67 -16.25 -0.95
CA ALA A 575 -13.84 -17.28 0.06
C ALA A 575 -12.48 -17.80 0.56
N ALA A 576 -11.57 -18.12 -0.35
CA ALA A 576 -10.22 -18.58 0.02
C ALA A 576 -9.43 -17.51 0.78
N ARG A 577 -9.62 -16.22 0.47
CA ARG A 577 -9.03 -15.10 1.22
C ARG A 577 -9.61 -15.02 2.63
N ALA A 578 -10.93 -15.10 2.77
CA ALA A 578 -11.59 -15.11 4.07
C ALA A 578 -11.14 -16.31 4.91
N GLU A 579 -11.04 -17.49 4.30
CA GLU A 579 -10.56 -18.70 4.95
C GLU A 579 -9.12 -18.55 5.44
N ARG A 580 -8.22 -18.03 4.61
CA ARG A 580 -6.84 -17.72 5.02
C ARG A 580 -6.78 -16.76 6.21
N ALA A 581 -7.65 -15.75 6.23
CA ALA A 581 -7.71 -14.79 7.34
C ALA A 581 -8.20 -15.43 8.64
N LEU A 582 -9.22 -16.30 8.58
CA LEU A 582 -9.71 -17.04 9.73
C LEU A 582 -8.65 -18.00 10.32
N TRP A 583 -7.87 -18.67 9.46
CA TRP A 583 -6.85 -19.62 9.89
C TRP A 583 -5.47 -18.99 10.12
N ALA A 584 -5.33 -17.69 10.02
CA ALA A 584 -4.04 -17.04 10.20
C ALA A 584 -3.44 -17.29 11.60
N HIS A 585 -4.26 -17.34 12.64
CA HIS A 585 -3.81 -17.65 13.99
C HIS A 585 -3.26 -19.07 14.12
N GLU A 586 -3.95 -20.08 13.59
CA GLU A 586 -3.47 -21.46 13.61
C GLU A 586 -2.14 -21.60 12.90
N ARG A 587 -1.99 -20.99 11.73
CA ARG A 587 -0.72 -21.03 10.99
C ARG A 587 0.44 -20.38 11.73
N LEU A 588 0.19 -19.34 12.51
CA LEU A 588 1.21 -18.75 13.38
C LEU A 588 1.62 -19.72 14.49
N VAL A 589 0.65 -20.40 15.10
CA VAL A 589 0.91 -21.40 16.14
C VAL A 589 1.63 -22.60 15.55
N ASP A 590 1.21 -23.10 14.39
CA ASP A 590 1.86 -24.22 13.70
C ASP A 590 3.31 -23.91 13.33
N ALA A 591 3.59 -22.67 12.87
CA ALA A 591 4.94 -22.25 12.55
C ALA A 591 5.86 -22.20 13.77
N LEU A 592 5.35 -21.79 14.93
CA LEU A 592 6.08 -21.83 16.18
C LEU A 592 6.33 -23.28 16.64
N ALA A 593 5.30 -24.12 16.60
CA ALA A 593 5.40 -25.53 16.99
C ALA A 593 6.37 -26.32 16.09
N ALA A 594 6.36 -26.05 14.78
CA ALA A 594 7.24 -26.72 13.82
C ALA A 594 8.74 -26.41 14.03
N THR A 595 9.06 -25.32 14.70
CA THR A 595 10.45 -24.85 14.93
C THR A 595 10.85 -24.85 16.40
N ASP A 596 9.98 -25.32 17.29
CA ASP A 596 10.18 -25.27 18.76
C ASP A 596 10.45 -23.84 19.27
N ALA A 597 9.87 -22.85 18.55
CA ALA A 597 10.03 -21.44 18.87
C ALA A 597 8.91 -20.97 19.81
N HIS A 598 9.25 -20.11 20.77
CA HIS A 598 8.30 -19.58 21.75
C HIS A 598 7.67 -18.26 21.29
N SER A 599 8.21 -17.66 20.21
CA SER A 599 7.66 -16.47 19.59
C SER A 599 8.11 -16.30 18.14
N LEU A 600 7.43 -15.41 17.40
CA LEU A 600 7.82 -15.07 16.03
C LEU A 600 9.18 -14.39 15.94
N ASP A 601 9.64 -13.75 17.01
CA ASP A 601 10.95 -13.12 17.08
C ASP A 601 12.12 -14.10 16.98
N GLU A 602 11.89 -15.36 17.32
CA GLU A 602 12.88 -16.44 17.23
C GLU A 602 12.99 -17.06 15.84
N LEU A 603 12.03 -16.75 14.96
CA LEU A 603 12.00 -17.24 13.59
C LEU A 603 12.76 -16.29 12.63
N PRO A 604 13.34 -16.83 11.54
CA PRO A 604 13.89 -16.00 10.48
C PRO A 604 12.82 -15.04 9.94
N ARG A 605 13.16 -13.75 9.86
CA ARG A 605 12.22 -12.70 9.41
C ARG A 605 11.55 -13.04 8.07
N ALA A 606 12.30 -13.63 7.13
CA ALA A 606 11.75 -14.04 5.84
C ALA A 606 10.65 -15.11 5.97
N ALA A 607 10.75 -16.00 6.95
CA ALA A 607 9.70 -17.00 7.24
C ALA A 607 8.47 -16.34 7.86
N VAL A 608 8.67 -15.46 8.86
CA VAL A 608 7.57 -14.71 9.51
C VAL A 608 6.78 -13.88 8.50
N LEU A 609 7.46 -13.19 7.59
CA LEU A 609 6.81 -12.34 6.59
C LEU A 609 6.00 -13.12 5.54
N ARG A 610 6.22 -14.42 5.38
CA ARG A 610 5.39 -15.30 4.52
C ARG A 610 4.05 -15.67 5.17
N LEU A 611 3.97 -15.60 6.50
CA LEU A 611 2.73 -15.86 7.22
C LEU A 611 1.79 -14.64 7.08
N ALA A 612 0.54 -14.90 6.75
CA ALA A 612 -0.46 -13.83 6.67
C ALA A 612 -0.70 -13.22 8.07
N PRO A 613 -0.79 -11.90 8.20
CA PRO A 613 -1.19 -11.28 9.46
C PRO A 613 -2.65 -11.64 9.76
N PRO A 614 -3.00 -11.93 11.02
CA PRO A 614 -4.39 -12.14 11.39
C PRO A 614 -5.16 -10.82 11.40
N GLU A 615 -6.47 -10.88 11.17
CA GLU A 615 -7.34 -9.69 11.18
C GLU A 615 -7.51 -9.08 12.58
N ARG A 616 -7.25 -9.86 13.62
CA ARG A 616 -7.31 -9.44 15.02
C ARG A 616 -6.06 -9.91 15.76
N ALA A 617 -5.52 -9.06 16.60
CA ALA A 617 -4.37 -9.36 17.44
C ALA A 617 -4.84 -10.05 18.74
N VAL A 618 -5.11 -11.36 18.67
CA VAL A 618 -5.65 -12.15 19.80
C VAL A 618 -4.54 -12.84 20.58
N THR A 619 -3.63 -13.53 19.89
CA THR A 619 -2.48 -14.22 20.49
C THR A 619 -1.27 -13.32 20.50
N LEU A 620 -0.26 -13.63 21.35
CA LEU A 620 1.01 -12.87 21.35
C LEU A 620 1.66 -12.90 19.97
N ALA A 621 1.72 -14.07 19.33
CA ALA A 621 2.23 -14.20 17.97
C ALA A 621 1.41 -13.37 16.95
N GLY A 622 0.08 -13.32 17.13
CA GLY A 622 -0.79 -12.46 16.34
C GLY A 622 -0.48 -10.97 16.53
N VAL A 623 -0.25 -10.54 17.77
CA VAL A 623 0.17 -9.16 18.08
C VAL A 623 1.51 -8.84 17.42
N GLU A 624 2.50 -9.73 17.54
CA GLU A 624 3.83 -9.59 16.92
C GLU A 624 3.72 -9.48 15.39
N ARG A 625 2.96 -10.39 14.76
CA ARG A 625 2.77 -10.39 13.31
C ARG A 625 2.03 -9.14 12.81
N CYS A 626 0.97 -8.71 13.51
CA CYS A 626 0.28 -7.47 13.20
C CYS A 626 1.18 -6.23 13.37
N ALA A 627 2.03 -6.21 14.40
CA ALA A 627 2.97 -5.12 14.60
C ALA A 627 4.01 -5.03 13.47
N LEU A 628 4.56 -6.17 13.03
CA LEU A 628 5.47 -6.25 11.89
C LEU A 628 4.82 -5.79 10.57
N ASP A 629 3.51 -6.00 10.43
CA ASP A 629 2.73 -5.62 9.25
C ASP A 629 2.23 -4.16 9.28
N THR A 630 2.66 -3.37 10.27
CA THR A 630 2.26 -1.97 10.38
C THR A 630 2.63 -1.20 9.10
N PRO A 631 1.66 -0.64 8.37
CA PRO A 631 1.91 -0.02 7.08
C PRO A 631 2.90 1.14 7.15
N GLY A 632 3.82 1.19 6.17
CA GLY A 632 4.79 2.28 6.02
C GLY A 632 5.93 2.27 7.03
N THR A 633 6.08 1.22 7.86
CA THR A 633 7.15 1.09 8.83
C THR A 633 8.22 0.07 8.40
N ARG A 634 9.43 0.22 8.93
CA ARG A 634 10.53 -0.74 8.76
C ARG A 634 10.96 -1.25 10.12
N ILE A 635 10.30 -2.28 10.57
CA ILE A 635 10.55 -2.92 11.85
C ILE A 635 11.41 -4.17 11.62
N ALA A 636 12.55 -4.26 12.29
CA ALA A 636 13.42 -5.42 12.23
C ALA A 636 12.84 -6.57 13.02
N ARG A 637 12.46 -6.29 14.28
CA ARG A 637 12.01 -7.32 15.23
C ARG A 637 10.90 -6.75 16.13
N VAL A 638 10.01 -7.64 16.57
CA VAL A 638 8.96 -7.35 17.55
C VAL A 638 8.85 -8.50 18.52
N ARG A 639 8.65 -8.18 19.80
CA ARG A 639 8.34 -9.15 20.85
C ARG A 639 7.16 -8.65 21.67
N ALA A 640 6.17 -9.51 21.90
CA ALA A 640 5.03 -9.24 22.76
C ALA A 640 5.13 -10.03 24.07
N PHE A 641 4.84 -9.36 25.18
CA PHE A 641 4.86 -9.93 26.52
C PHE A 641 3.48 -9.80 27.15
N ALA A 642 2.91 -10.92 27.58
CA ALA A 642 1.64 -10.92 28.32
C ALA A 642 1.84 -10.41 29.75
N GLU A 643 0.74 -9.90 30.32
CA GLU A 643 0.64 -9.49 31.71
C GLU A 643 1.73 -8.50 32.17
N THR A 644 2.22 -7.67 31.25
CA THR A 644 3.28 -6.70 31.53
C THR A 644 2.82 -5.27 31.23
N ASP A 645 3.12 -4.39 32.19
CA ASP A 645 3.00 -2.92 32.05
C ASP A 645 4.41 -2.32 32.18
N PRO A 646 4.93 -1.64 31.15
CA PRO A 646 6.29 -1.09 31.20
C PRO A 646 6.48 0.01 32.26
N ARG A 647 5.39 0.57 32.79
CA ARG A 647 5.42 1.54 33.88
C ARG A 647 5.58 0.89 35.25
N LEU A 648 5.31 -0.43 35.31
CA LEU A 648 5.37 -1.23 36.55
C LEU A 648 6.29 -2.43 36.36
N PRO A 649 7.60 -2.23 36.15
CA PRO A 649 8.51 -3.31 35.81
C PRO A 649 8.57 -4.33 36.96
N GLY A 650 8.47 -5.64 36.59
CA GLY A 650 8.53 -6.74 37.58
C GLY A 650 7.19 -7.07 38.24
N LEU A 651 6.12 -6.34 37.98
CA LEU A 651 4.79 -6.63 38.49
C LEU A 651 3.92 -7.27 37.38
N VAL A 652 3.12 -8.25 37.77
CA VAL A 652 2.11 -8.87 36.88
C VAL A 652 0.95 -7.91 36.72
N ALA A 653 0.63 -7.56 35.48
CA ALA A 653 -0.43 -6.63 35.10
C ALA A 653 -1.46 -7.35 34.22
N ALA A 654 -2.47 -7.96 34.83
CA ALA A 654 -3.50 -8.71 34.10
C ALA A 654 -4.21 -7.85 33.03
N GLY A 655 -4.44 -8.41 31.84
CA GLY A 655 -5.06 -7.74 30.70
C GLY A 655 -4.18 -6.72 29.99
N CYS A 656 -2.90 -6.62 30.37
CA CYS A 656 -1.91 -5.77 29.72
C CYS A 656 -0.99 -6.59 28.82
N VAL A 657 -0.67 -6.07 27.65
CA VAL A 657 0.33 -6.64 26.72
C VAL A 657 1.33 -5.55 26.37
N SER A 658 2.60 -5.81 26.61
CA SER A 658 3.70 -4.93 26.20
C SER A 658 4.32 -5.44 24.91
N VAL A 659 4.44 -4.56 23.93
CA VAL A 659 5.00 -4.84 22.61
C VAL A 659 6.30 -4.05 22.49
N VAL A 660 7.42 -4.75 22.40
CA VAL A 660 8.74 -4.16 22.21
C VAL A 660 9.07 -4.18 20.72
N VAL A 661 9.43 -3.03 20.16
CA VAL A 661 9.67 -2.83 18.72
C VAL A 661 11.10 -2.38 18.49
N LEU A 662 11.81 -3.06 17.57
CA LEU A 662 13.14 -2.70 17.09
C LEU A 662 13.07 -2.18 15.66
N PRO A 663 13.58 -0.98 15.36
CA PRO A 663 13.68 -0.47 14.00
C PRO A 663 14.82 -1.17 13.23
N THR A 664 14.75 -1.11 11.89
CA THR A 664 15.80 -1.64 11.01
C THR A 664 16.93 -0.60 10.88
N LEU A 665 17.73 -0.43 11.92
CA LEU A 665 18.91 0.42 11.92
C LEU A 665 20.17 -0.40 12.09
N PRO A 666 21.25 -0.13 11.34
CA PRO A 666 22.50 -0.89 11.40
C PRO A 666 23.37 -0.54 12.61
N ARG A 667 22.79 0.01 13.65
CA ARG A 667 23.47 0.40 14.89
C ARG A 667 23.54 -0.76 15.85
N GLY A 668 24.62 -0.83 16.61
CA GLY A 668 24.72 -1.79 17.71
C GLY A 668 23.58 -1.61 18.74
N ARG A 669 22.98 -0.42 18.82
CA ARG A 669 21.87 -0.10 19.73
C ARG A 669 20.75 0.65 18.97
N PRO A 670 19.90 -0.07 18.23
CA PRO A 670 18.82 0.53 17.46
C PRO A 670 17.67 0.96 18.37
N GLU A 671 17.34 2.25 18.39
CA GLU A 671 16.24 2.82 19.18
C GLU A 671 15.10 3.29 18.27
N PRO A 672 13.84 2.87 18.56
CA PRO A 672 12.69 3.33 17.78
C PRO A 672 12.37 4.80 18.10
N THR A 673 11.92 5.52 17.08
CA THR A 673 11.43 6.90 17.25
C THR A 673 10.08 6.91 17.96
N ALA A 674 9.74 8.01 18.64
CA ALA A 674 8.42 8.20 19.23
C ALA A 674 7.30 8.13 18.15
N GLY A 675 7.60 8.55 16.92
CA GLY A 675 6.71 8.46 15.77
C GLY A 675 6.39 7.01 15.40
N LEU A 676 7.40 6.15 15.28
CA LEU A 676 7.24 4.72 15.03
C LEU A 676 6.36 4.06 16.09
N LEU A 677 6.67 4.26 17.37
CA LEU A 677 5.89 3.69 18.46
C LEU A 677 4.42 4.13 18.43
N ARG A 678 4.13 5.40 18.10
CA ARG A 678 2.77 5.91 17.97
C ARG A 678 2.01 5.25 16.81
N VAL A 679 2.65 5.07 15.65
CA VAL A 679 2.02 4.46 14.47
C VAL A 679 1.71 2.99 14.73
N VAL A 680 2.66 2.23 15.28
CA VAL A 680 2.44 0.83 15.66
C VAL A 680 1.31 0.70 16.70
N ARG A 681 1.31 1.55 17.74
CA ARG A 681 0.24 1.56 18.73
C ARG A 681 -1.13 1.86 18.12
N ARG A 682 -1.22 2.84 17.21
CA ARG A 682 -2.47 3.18 16.51
C ARG A 682 -2.96 2.02 15.65
N HIS A 683 -2.06 1.37 14.92
CA HIS A 683 -2.38 0.21 14.09
C HIS A 683 -2.93 -0.94 14.95
N LEU A 684 -2.19 -1.34 15.99
CA LEU A 684 -2.61 -2.40 16.91
C LEU A 684 -3.89 -2.07 17.68
N ALA A 685 -4.14 -0.79 18.00
CA ALA A 685 -5.36 -0.37 18.70
C ALA A 685 -6.64 -0.70 17.91
N GLY A 686 -6.59 -0.68 16.57
CA GLY A 686 -7.70 -1.10 15.70
C GLY A 686 -7.88 -2.63 15.61
N LEU A 687 -6.86 -3.41 15.96
CA LEU A 687 -6.83 -4.87 15.79
C LEU A 687 -6.95 -5.63 17.11
N ARG A 688 -6.71 -4.98 18.26
CA ARG A 688 -6.72 -5.61 19.59
C ARG A 688 -8.10 -6.14 19.97
N THR A 689 -8.14 -7.14 20.82
CA THR A 689 -9.36 -7.61 21.48
C THR A 689 -9.85 -6.60 22.52
N THR A 690 -11.16 -6.53 22.71
CA THR A 690 -11.79 -5.68 23.73
C THR A 690 -11.28 -6.07 25.12
N GLY A 691 -10.95 -5.08 25.95
CA GLY A 691 -10.43 -5.31 27.32
C GLY A 691 -8.90 -5.42 27.40
N THR A 692 -8.17 -5.67 26.32
CA THR A 692 -6.70 -5.71 26.32
C THR A 692 -6.13 -4.30 26.29
N ARG A 693 -5.20 -3.99 27.20
CA ARG A 693 -4.39 -2.78 27.20
C ARG A 693 -3.05 -3.04 26.52
N LEU A 694 -2.77 -2.34 25.42
CA LEU A 694 -1.53 -2.46 24.67
C LEU A 694 -0.58 -1.31 24.96
N PHE A 695 0.66 -1.65 25.31
CA PHE A 695 1.77 -0.73 25.45
C PHE A 695 2.80 -1.03 24.37
N VAL A 696 3.21 -0.01 23.62
CA VAL A 696 4.23 -0.16 22.58
C VAL A 696 5.44 0.65 23.01
N THR A 697 6.60 -0.02 23.15
CA THR A 697 7.83 0.56 23.70
C THR A 697 9.05 0.16 22.88
N GLY A 698 10.16 0.87 23.09
CA GLY A 698 11.48 0.42 22.66
C GLY A 698 12.06 -0.64 23.61
N PRO A 699 13.12 -1.33 23.20
CA PRO A 699 13.81 -2.32 24.00
C PRO A 699 14.58 -1.66 25.16
N ARG A 700 14.67 -2.38 26.27
CA ARG A 700 15.69 -2.12 27.28
C ARG A 700 16.96 -2.86 26.88
N TYR A 701 18.09 -2.20 26.90
CA TYR A 701 19.36 -2.82 26.54
C TYR A 701 20.22 -3.15 27.78
N VAL A 702 20.85 -4.29 27.73
CA VAL A 702 21.94 -4.71 28.65
C VAL A 702 23.22 -4.64 27.83
N VAL A 703 24.12 -3.77 28.23
CA VAL A 703 25.41 -3.58 27.57
C VAL A 703 26.37 -4.64 28.04
N VAL A 704 26.86 -5.51 27.15
CA VAL A 704 27.80 -6.57 27.49
C VAL A 704 29.20 -6.22 27.04
N SER A 705 30.08 -6.01 28.02
CA SER A 705 31.50 -5.78 27.82
C SER A 705 32.30 -7.06 28.13
N ALA A 706 33.37 -7.34 27.36
CA ALA A 706 34.23 -8.50 27.55
C ALA A 706 35.67 -8.07 27.73
N GLU A 707 36.32 -8.64 28.74
CA GLU A 707 37.78 -8.64 28.91
C GLU A 707 38.28 -10.02 28.49
N VAL A 708 39.05 -10.06 27.42
CA VAL A 708 39.50 -11.31 26.77
C VAL A 708 41.01 -11.37 26.74
N SER A 709 41.59 -12.49 27.09
CA SER A 709 42.99 -12.80 26.83
C SER A 709 43.07 -14.02 25.91
N VAL A 710 43.74 -13.86 24.79
CA VAL A 710 43.88 -14.92 23.77
C VAL A 710 45.35 -15.25 23.51
N ALA A 711 45.62 -16.52 23.31
CA ALA A 711 46.88 -17.00 22.72
C ALA A 711 46.79 -16.94 21.21
N LEU A 712 47.85 -16.47 20.56
CA LEU A 712 47.90 -16.29 19.11
C LEU A 712 48.41 -17.56 18.44
N LEU A 713 47.84 -17.90 17.28
CA LEU A 713 48.40 -18.88 16.37
C LEU A 713 49.82 -18.46 15.94
N PRO A 714 50.74 -19.43 15.65
CA PRO A 714 52.06 -19.12 15.13
C PRO A 714 52.00 -18.28 13.86
N GLY A 715 52.63 -17.08 13.89
CA GLY A 715 52.66 -16.19 12.73
C GLY A 715 51.48 -15.23 12.63
N ALA A 716 50.50 -15.29 13.51
CA ALA A 716 49.36 -14.36 13.48
C ALA A 716 49.76 -12.94 13.91
N ASP A 717 49.18 -11.94 13.25
CA ASP A 717 49.37 -10.53 13.63
C ASP A 717 48.50 -10.16 14.81
N PRO A 718 49.10 -9.63 15.94
CA PRO A 718 48.35 -9.29 17.13
C PRO A 718 47.28 -8.20 16.88
N GLY A 719 47.55 -7.24 15.98
CA GLY A 719 46.63 -6.17 15.66
C GLY A 719 45.40 -6.66 14.90
N ALA A 720 45.63 -7.47 13.84
CA ALA A 720 44.56 -8.09 13.06
C ALA A 720 43.70 -9.04 13.92
N THR A 721 44.33 -9.87 14.79
CA THR A 721 43.62 -10.78 15.68
C THR A 721 42.80 -10.02 16.72
N THR A 722 43.32 -8.93 17.27
CA THR A 722 42.55 -8.07 18.19
C THR A 722 41.33 -7.47 17.52
N ALA A 723 41.47 -7.01 16.27
CA ALA A 723 40.35 -6.48 15.50
C ALA A 723 39.31 -7.57 15.20
N ALA A 724 39.76 -8.77 14.80
CA ALA A 724 38.89 -9.91 14.50
C ALA A 724 38.10 -10.37 15.73
N VAL A 725 38.74 -10.47 16.89
CA VAL A 725 38.10 -10.83 18.18
C VAL A 725 37.01 -9.80 18.55
N ARG A 726 37.32 -8.50 18.43
CA ARG A 726 36.31 -7.45 18.68
C ARG A 726 35.14 -7.55 17.71
N ALA A 727 35.41 -7.69 16.41
CA ALA A 727 34.37 -7.82 15.38
C ALA A 727 33.49 -9.06 15.60
N ALA A 728 34.06 -10.18 16.03
CA ALA A 728 33.33 -11.40 16.36
C ALA A 728 32.39 -11.18 17.57
N LEU A 729 32.85 -10.51 18.62
CA LEU A 729 32.02 -10.15 19.79
C LEU A 729 30.91 -9.17 19.39
N ASP A 730 31.23 -8.11 18.66
CA ASP A 730 30.26 -7.12 18.20
C ASP A 730 29.17 -7.77 17.35
N THR A 731 29.56 -8.69 16.45
CA THR A 731 28.64 -9.43 15.59
C THR A 731 27.77 -10.38 16.40
N PHE A 732 28.38 -11.16 17.31
CA PHE A 732 27.66 -12.15 18.11
C PHE A 732 26.65 -11.51 19.08
N LEU A 733 26.99 -10.39 19.70
CA LEU A 733 26.12 -9.67 20.65
C LEU A 733 25.14 -8.71 19.98
N HIS A 734 25.13 -8.65 18.65
CA HIS A 734 24.30 -7.70 17.93
C HIS A 734 22.78 -8.02 18.06
N PRO A 735 21.92 -7.05 18.42
CA PRO A 735 20.51 -7.31 18.73
C PRO A 735 19.65 -7.71 17.53
N ILE A 736 20.07 -7.45 16.28
CA ILE A 736 19.31 -7.77 15.06
C ILE A 736 19.93 -8.94 14.28
N THR A 737 21.24 -9.04 14.21
CA THR A 737 21.95 -10.02 13.34
C THR A 737 22.83 -10.99 14.12
N GLY A 738 22.96 -10.83 15.44
CA GLY A 738 23.76 -11.69 16.29
C GLY A 738 23.00 -12.87 16.87
N GLY A 739 23.46 -13.32 18.04
CA GLY A 739 22.89 -14.45 18.76
C GLY A 739 23.34 -15.80 18.21
N PRO A 740 22.98 -16.91 18.88
CA PRO A 740 23.40 -18.27 18.51
C PRO A 740 22.99 -18.70 17.10
N HIS A 741 21.92 -18.12 16.57
CA HIS A 741 21.34 -18.49 15.28
C HIS A 741 21.51 -17.41 14.19
N GLY A 742 22.19 -16.30 14.49
CA GLY A 742 22.36 -15.20 13.53
C GLY A 742 21.07 -14.40 13.20
N THR A 743 20.00 -14.61 13.97
CA THR A 743 18.70 -13.93 13.77
C THR A 743 18.48 -12.78 14.75
N GLY A 744 19.50 -12.38 15.49
CA GLY A 744 19.51 -11.45 16.59
C GLY A 744 19.52 -12.13 17.95
N TRP A 745 20.06 -11.41 18.96
CA TRP A 745 20.04 -11.95 20.32
C TRP A 745 18.61 -12.14 20.82
N PRO A 746 18.19 -13.34 21.31
CA PRO A 746 16.84 -13.54 21.82
C PRO A 746 16.52 -12.66 23.03
N PHE A 747 15.29 -12.16 23.13
CA PHE A 747 14.84 -11.39 24.29
C PHE A 747 14.92 -12.23 25.58
N GLY A 748 15.48 -11.65 26.63
CA GLY A 748 15.57 -12.27 27.94
C GLY A 748 16.50 -13.48 28.02
N ARG A 749 17.27 -13.76 26.96
CA ARG A 749 18.22 -14.84 26.97
C ARG A 749 19.49 -14.44 27.66
N ASP A 750 19.94 -15.23 28.63
CA ASP A 750 21.21 -15.05 29.32
C ASP A 750 22.39 -15.21 28.38
N VAL A 751 23.45 -14.48 28.64
CA VAL A 751 24.73 -14.62 27.92
C VAL A 751 25.58 -15.67 28.63
N HIS A 752 25.71 -16.83 27.98
CA HIS A 752 26.52 -17.92 28.53
C HIS A 752 28.00 -17.77 28.15
N ARG A 753 28.88 -17.89 29.12
CA ARG A 753 30.32 -17.83 28.90
C ARG A 753 30.82 -18.83 27.85
N SER A 754 30.26 -20.06 27.82
CA SER A 754 30.61 -21.10 26.88
C SER A 754 30.33 -20.74 25.42
N GLU A 755 29.22 -20.01 25.17
CA GLU A 755 28.88 -19.56 23.82
C GLU A 755 29.84 -18.47 23.33
N VAL A 756 30.21 -17.55 24.23
CA VAL A 756 31.19 -16.50 23.93
C VAL A 756 32.56 -17.11 23.65
N LEU A 757 32.98 -18.09 24.48
CA LEU A 757 34.27 -18.81 24.30
C LEU A 757 34.30 -19.47 22.90
N ARG A 758 33.24 -20.17 22.49
CA ARG A 758 33.19 -20.80 21.16
C ARG A 758 33.39 -19.77 20.04
N VAL A 759 32.74 -18.63 20.12
CA VAL A 759 32.85 -17.57 19.09
C VAL A 759 34.28 -16.98 19.06
N LEU A 760 34.93 -16.87 20.22
CA LEU A 760 36.29 -16.37 20.33
C LEU A 760 37.32 -17.37 19.78
N ASP A 761 37.16 -18.67 20.06
CA ASP A 761 38.04 -19.72 19.60
C ASP A 761 37.95 -19.88 18.05
N GLU A 762 36.79 -19.55 17.45
CA GLU A 762 36.60 -19.53 15.99
C GLU A 762 37.16 -18.26 15.32
N ALA A 763 37.60 -17.25 16.09
CA ALA A 763 38.07 -15.99 15.51
C ALA A 763 39.45 -16.12 14.83
N PRO A 764 39.66 -15.50 13.65
CA PRO A 764 40.90 -15.60 12.92
C PRO A 764 42.12 -15.16 13.74
N GLY A 765 43.15 -16.00 13.77
CA GLY A 765 44.42 -15.73 14.45
C GLY A 765 44.47 -16.14 15.94
N VAL A 766 43.33 -16.61 16.48
CA VAL A 766 43.24 -17.14 17.87
C VAL A 766 43.62 -18.61 17.87
N ASP A 767 44.53 -19.02 18.74
CA ASP A 767 44.86 -20.42 19.04
C ASP A 767 43.88 -20.97 20.12
N HIS A 768 43.80 -20.26 21.25
CA HIS A 768 42.80 -20.53 22.31
C HIS A 768 42.61 -19.31 23.26
N VAL A 769 41.52 -19.33 23.97
CA VAL A 769 41.18 -18.28 24.94
C VAL A 769 41.77 -18.64 26.32
N THR A 770 42.68 -17.81 26.84
CA THR A 770 43.30 -18.02 28.14
C THR A 770 42.51 -17.46 29.30
N ALA A 771 41.77 -16.34 29.10
CA ALA A 771 40.91 -15.75 30.10
C ALA A 771 39.74 -15.01 29.42
N LEU A 772 38.56 -15.08 30.07
CA LEU A 772 37.36 -14.35 29.66
C LEU A 772 36.63 -13.86 30.89
N ALA A 773 36.37 -12.57 31.00
CA ALA A 773 35.46 -11.98 31.96
C ALA A 773 34.39 -11.19 31.23
N LEU A 774 33.12 -11.45 31.56
CA LEU A 774 31.96 -10.77 30.99
C LEU A 774 31.36 -9.85 32.07
N ARG A 775 30.99 -8.64 31.68
CA ARG A 775 30.33 -7.63 32.53
C ARG A 775 29.07 -7.13 31.86
N ALA A 776 28.01 -6.92 32.63
CA ALA A 776 26.77 -6.31 32.20
C ALA A 776 26.67 -4.88 32.80
N ASP A 777 26.38 -3.88 31.97
CA ASP A 777 26.16 -2.48 32.38
C ASP A 777 27.25 -1.94 33.35
N ASP A 778 28.51 -2.24 33.05
CA ASP A 778 29.70 -1.89 33.86
C ASP A 778 29.69 -2.47 35.31
N GLY A 779 28.85 -3.46 35.54
CA GLY A 779 28.79 -4.19 36.82
C GLY A 779 29.97 -5.16 37.04
N PRO A 780 29.98 -5.91 38.14
CA PRO A 780 31.02 -6.91 38.39
C PRO A 780 31.02 -8.03 37.39
N PRO A 781 32.15 -8.71 37.17
CA PRO A 781 32.20 -9.84 36.21
C PRO A 781 31.31 -10.99 36.66
N GLY A 782 30.51 -11.55 35.72
CA GLY A 782 29.72 -12.73 35.99
C GLY A 782 30.55 -14.01 35.97
N CYS A 783 30.36 -14.91 36.94
CA CYS A 783 31.14 -16.14 37.08
C CYS A 783 30.79 -17.21 36.02
N ALA A 784 29.50 -17.47 35.74
CA ALA A 784 29.02 -18.49 34.82
C ALA A 784 28.35 -17.91 33.55
N GLY A 785 27.86 -16.70 33.60
CA GLY A 785 27.14 -15.99 32.57
C GLY A 785 26.54 -14.69 33.11
N LEU A 786 25.84 -13.97 32.23
CA LEU A 786 25.14 -12.74 32.59
C LEU A 786 23.64 -12.96 32.48
N CYS A 787 22.90 -12.70 33.57
CA CYS A 787 21.43 -12.76 33.54
C CYS A 787 20.84 -11.53 32.82
N VAL A 788 19.91 -11.77 31.91
CA VAL A 788 19.24 -10.74 31.11
C VAL A 788 17.77 -10.69 31.48
N PRO A 789 17.21 -9.52 31.88
CA PRO A 789 15.79 -9.41 32.16
C PRO A 789 14.92 -9.84 30.97
N PRO A 790 13.75 -10.50 31.18
CA PRO A 790 12.93 -11.09 30.11
C PRO A 790 12.57 -10.13 28.96
N THR A 791 12.40 -8.84 29.23
CA THR A 791 12.05 -7.81 28.26
C THR A 791 13.25 -7.05 27.69
N ALA A 792 14.48 -7.44 28.09
CA ALA A 792 15.70 -6.77 27.68
C ALA A 792 16.40 -7.51 26.53
N LEU A 793 17.21 -6.76 25.81
CA LEU A 793 18.10 -7.26 24.75
C LEU A 793 19.55 -6.97 25.08
N VAL A 794 20.41 -7.85 24.65
CA VAL A 794 21.86 -7.66 24.75
C VAL A 794 22.34 -6.78 23.59
N VAL A 795 23.31 -5.93 23.90
CA VAL A 795 24.07 -5.14 22.91
C VAL A 795 25.57 -5.18 23.23
N PRO A 796 26.44 -5.10 22.22
CA PRO A 796 27.86 -5.04 22.46
C PRO A 796 28.27 -3.74 23.18
N GLY A 797 29.16 -3.89 24.16
CA GLY A 797 29.79 -2.79 24.87
C GLY A 797 31.24 -2.61 24.44
N THR A 798 32.09 -2.16 25.37
CA THR A 798 33.51 -2.00 25.08
C THR A 798 34.25 -3.31 25.37
N HIS A 799 34.97 -3.84 24.36
CA HIS A 799 35.73 -5.07 24.50
C HIS A 799 37.24 -4.79 24.63
N THR A 800 37.83 -5.28 25.74
CA THR A 800 39.28 -5.21 25.97
C THR A 800 39.92 -6.54 25.63
N VAL A 801 40.78 -6.54 24.60
CA VAL A 801 41.45 -7.76 24.12
C VAL A 801 42.96 -7.65 24.42
N ARG A 802 43.48 -8.67 25.07
CA ARG A 802 44.92 -8.84 25.33
C ARG A 802 45.42 -10.07 24.59
N THR A 803 46.48 -9.95 23.84
CA THR A 803 47.06 -11.01 23.07
C THR A 803 48.42 -11.45 23.68
N ALA A 804 48.63 -12.73 23.82
CA ALA A 804 49.90 -13.32 24.19
C ALA A 804 50.34 -14.32 23.09
N ARG A 805 51.64 -14.45 22.82
CA ARG A 805 52.13 -15.52 21.96
C ARG A 805 51.98 -16.84 22.69
N ALA A 806 51.52 -17.88 22.04
CA ALA A 806 51.50 -19.22 22.57
C ALA A 806 52.98 -19.59 22.95
N GLU A 807 53.18 -19.91 24.26
CA GLU A 807 54.45 -20.47 24.63
C GLU A 807 54.55 -21.85 23.99
N VAL A 808 55.47 -22.02 23.03
CA VAL A 808 55.83 -23.31 22.50
C VAL A 808 56.41 -24.08 23.68
N GLY A 809 55.59 -24.89 24.33
CA GLY A 809 56.08 -25.78 25.40
C GLY A 809 57.26 -26.60 24.90
N ARG A 810 58.37 -26.45 25.59
CA ARG A 810 59.57 -27.29 25.43
C ARG A 810 59.28 -28.73 25.84
#